data_1e316d9df53450cfd45e1d4b825a4b7a
#
_entry.id   1e316d9df53450cfd45e1d4b825a4b7a
#
_cell.length_a   1.000
_cell.length_b   1.000
_cell.length_c   1.000
_cell.angle_alpha   90.00
_cell.angle_beta   90.00
_cell.angle_gamma   90.00
#
_symmetry.space_group_name_H-M   'P 1'
#
loop_
_entity.id
_entity.type
_entity.pdbx_description
1 polymer ?
#
loop_
_entity_poly.entity_id
_entity_poly.type
_entity_poly.pdbx_seq_one_letter_code
_entity_poly.pdbx_strand_id
1 'polypeptide(L)'
;MAHGQSYQGGLRGSLHDNAGNALSSVTLSLINEATRLTRTTVTNSSGEYVFDRVDPGKYKLEAASGGFKKLERSGVVIETQQQLLLDLVMEVGAVTETVVITDDAPLIESANASVGQVITKQFLSDLPNTGRNPFSLAAISPNYVPAGNPTFNRQQDQSGSSQISLAGGPVRGNNYLLDGVPIADIGNRAVIIPSFEAIQELKMQVNNYDAEAGRTGGGVFNVTSRSGSNQLHGSIFGFLRPNPLQANNFFNNRSGIKRPDADYGLYGGSVGGPVYIPKVYNGKDKTFFWIAMEGYRMQSFLSETFTVPTDLERQGNFSQTKNGGQPVVIYDPLTTRMVNGQLARDPFPNNTIPLNRQDPVGRALLQFFPKPNRPGDASGRGNFAATSTLNDRADQQTFKLDHSFANWYKAAATYLRYGSREPVADYYGTISNPGGSLLFRNVDALAVNNIFTLNSTTLLSVRYGYNTFDDNVDTISAGFDPASLGFAPSFTRDIAFNKFPAITTGGAYGPSQGALGSAAPNERRWYSHNFLTGISKLVGRHSFKAGFDYRKLSLDFNNIGQASGSFGFTRGFTSIPNGGAGGNELASLLLGAVDSGSSQLVAPLSVFVNYYGGYAQDDFRLSQKLTLNFGLRYEYEQGLQERDNQITVGFDPTAVFPVQPAGMSVKGGLIFAGVDGAPTQQTRAQKNKFGPRIGFAYQYNDKTTIRGGYGILWAPAIFSLGPTVDGYGALGFAAVTNMVTTLDGGLTPANFLSNPFPNGLLRPT
;
A
#
# COMPACT_ATOMS: atom_id res chain seq x y z
N MET A 1 -19.99 -21.15 9.09
CA MET A 1 -20.42 -19.88 9.72
C MET A 1 -19.18 -19.17 10.23
N ALA A 2 -19.07 -17.97 9.94
CA ALA A 2 -17.84 -17.28 9.68
C ALA A 2 -17.54 -16.13 10.68
N HIS A 3 -16.30 -15.84 11.09
CA HIS A 3 -16.03 -14.96 12.22
C HIS A 3 -14.64 -14.28 12.17
N GLY A 4 -14.51 -13.00 12.56
CA GLY A 4 -13.29 -12.21 12.46
C GLY A 4 -13.06 -11.16 13.55
N GLN A 5 -11.88 -10.55 13.55
CA GLN A 5 -11.31 -9.67 14.57
C GLN A 5 -12.17 -8.46 14.92
N SER A 6 -12.42 -8.21 16.24
CA SER A 6 -13.14 -7.03 16.73
C SER A 6 -12.17 -5.91 17.13
N TYR A 7 -12.58 -4.64 16.93
CA TYR A 7 -11.95 -3.47 17.56
C TYR A 7 -12.51 -3.23 18.96
N GLN A 8 -13.65 -3.82 19.28
CA GLN A 8 -14.38 -3.61 20.52
C GLN A 8 -13.72 -4.34 21.69
N GLY A 9 -13.80 -3.73 22.86
CA GLY A 9 -13.38 -4.32 24.11
C GLY A 9 -14.48 -5.14 24.79
N GLY A 10 -14.26 -5.45 26.05
CA GLY A 10 -15.22 -6.14 26.90
C GLY A 10 -15.04 -5.85 28.36
N LEU A 11 -16.10 -6.05 29.11
CA LEU A 11 -16.12 -5.98 30.57
C LEU A 11 -16.66 -7.30 31.11
N ARG A 12 -15.93 -7.92 31.99
CA ARG A 12 -16.29 -9.18 32.64
C ARG A 12 -16.05 -9.07 34.14
N GLY A 13 -16.76 -9.82 34.94
CA GLY A 13 -16.51 -9.89 36.38
C GLY A 13 -17.48 -10.80 37.10
N SER A 14 -17.34 -10.84 38.42
CA SER A 14 -18.25 -11.54 39.32
C SER A 14 -18.89 -10.59 40.31
N LEU A 15 -20.08 -10.93 40.76
CA LEU A 15 -20.85 -10.18 41.74
C LEU A 15 -21.10 -11.03 42.98
N HIS A 16 -20.76 -10.50 44.14
CA HIS A 16 -20.83 -11.18 45.43
C HIS A 16 -21.53 -10.28 46.46
N ASP A 17 -22.01 -10.91 47.54
CA ASP A 17 -22.41 -10.18 48.73
C ASP A 17 -21.21 -9.92 49.66
N ASN A 18 -21.44 -9.19 50.78
CA ASN A 18 -20.40 -8.92 51.78
C ASN A 18 -19.83 -10.17 52.48
N ALA A 19 -20.51 -11.30 52.41
CA ALA A 19 -20.07 -12.57 52.93
C ALA A 19 -19.27 -13.42 51.91
N GLY A 20 -19.13 -12.91 50.66
CA GLY A 20 -18.43 -13.59 49.59
C GLY A 20 -19.27 -14.58 48.76
N ASN A 21 -20.57 -14.65 49.00
CA ASN A 21 -21.47 -15.54 48.25
C ASN A 21 -21.76 -14.94 46.87
N ALA A 22 -21.74 -15.80 45.84
CA ALA A 22 -22.04 -15.41 44.48
C ALA A 22 -23.52 -14.98 44.31
N LEU A 23 -23.78 -13.84 43.73
CA LEU A 23 -25.11 -13.34 43.47
C LEU A 23 -25.55 -13.65 42.03
N SER A 24 -26.50 -14.57 41.90
CA SER A 24 -27.10 -14.94 40.59
C SER A 24 -28.32 -14.07 40.28
N SER A 25 -28.67 -14.00 38.98
CA SER A 25 -29.87 -13.30 38.48
C SER A 25 -29.92 -11.80 38.80
N VAL A 26 -28.78 -11.18 39.08
CA VAL A 26 -28.66 -9.73 39.23
C VAL A 26 -28.58 -9.07 37.88
N THR A 27 -29.41 -8.03 37.65
CA THR A 27 -29.37 -7.24 36.42
C THR A 27 -28.26 -6.20 36.50
N LEU A 28 -27.35 -6.20 35.49
CA LEU A 28 -26.36 -5.15 35.32
C LEU A 28 -26.68 -4.35 34.06
N SER A 29 -26.48 -3.03 34.17
CA SER A 29 -26.63 -2.07 33.05
C SER A 29 -25.34 -1.33 32.82
N LEU A 30 -24.80 -1.41 31.60
CA LEU A 30 -23.60 -0.67 31.16
C LEU A 30 -24.06 0.49 30.27
N ILE A 31 -23.86 1.71 30.73
CA ILE A 31 -24.37 2.94 30.11
C ILE A 31 -23.20 3.75 29.59
N ASN A 32 -23.15 4.01 28.29
CA ASN A 32 -22.13 4.88 27.68
C ASN A 32 -22.42 6.35 28.08
N GLU A 33 -21.43 7.01 28.66
CA GLU A 33 -21.62 8.39 29.17
C GLU A 33 -21.84 9.42 28.05
N ALA A 34 -21.24 9.21 26.86
CA ALA A 34 -21.30 10.14 25.73
C ALA A 34 -22.56 9.97 24.87
N THR A 35 -23.03 8.73 24.70
CA THR A 35 -24.16 8.39 23.80
C THR A 35 -25.43 8.00 24.55
N ARG A 36 -25.36 7.73 25.88
CA ARG A 36 -26.41 7.19 26.74
C ARG A 36 -26.96 5.83 26.31
N LEU A 37 -26.31 5.19 25.32
CA LEU A 37 -26.67 3.84 24.94
C LEU A 37 -26.44 2.89 26.11
N THR A 38 -27.48 2.08 26.42
CA THR A 38 -27.46 1.13 27.53
C THR A 38 -27.44 -0.28 27.02
N ARG A 39 -26.60 -1.12 27.61
CA ARG A 39 -26.61 -2.57 27.43
C ARG A 39 -26.87 -3.25 28.77
N THR A 40 -27.66 -4.31 28.75
CA THR A 40 -27.99 -5.06 29.97
C THR A 40 -27.51 -6.51 29.86
N THR A 41 -27.08 -7.05 30.99
CA THR A 41 -26.79 -8.48 31.18
C THR A 41 -27.31 -8.93 32.54
N VAL A 42 -27.27 -10.24 32.77
CA VAL A 42 -27.69 -10.83 34.06
C VAL A 42 -26.61 -11.78 34.52
N THR A 43 -26.31 -11.77 35.85
CA THR A 43 -25.35 -12.73 36.42
C THR A 43 -25.85 -14.16 36.31
N ASN A 44 -24.93 -15.08 35.97
CA ASN A 44 -25.21 -16.52 35.94
C ASN A 44 -25.21 -17.16 37.34
N SER A 45 -25.36 -18.48 37.45
CA SER A 45 -25.38 -19.23 38.72
C SER A 45 -24.09 -19.13 39.51
N SER A 46 -22.97 -18.76 38.90
CA SER A 46 -21.68 -18.51 39.54
C SER A 46 -21.43 -17.05 39.91
N GLY A 47 -22.44 -16.16 39.74
CA GLY A 47 -22.31 -14.72 39.92
C GLY A 47 -21.53 -14.02 38.79
N GLU A 48 -21.10 -14.72 37.75
CA GLU A 48 -20.33 -14.15 36.65
C GLU A 48 -21.24 -13.35 35.68
N TYR A 49 -20.72 -12.24 35.17
CA TYR A 49 -21.36 -11.42 34.14
C TYR A 49 -20.38 -11.06 33.03
N VAL A 50 -20.88 -10.74 31.85
CA VAL A 50 -20.07 -10.28 30.72
C VAL A 50 -20.81 -9.25 29.88
N PHE A 51 -20.10 -8.20 29.47
CA PHE A 51 -20.42 -7.32 28.37
C PHE A 51 -19.30 -7.49 27.35
N ASP A 52 -19.53 -8.28 26.32
CA ASP A 52 -18.57 -8.46 25.22
C ASP A 52 -18.91 -7.53 24.07
N ARG A 53 -17.94 -7.25 23.19
CA ARG A 53 -18.13 -6.36 22.03
C ARG A 53 -18.66 -4.99 22.41
N VAL A 54 -18.01 -4.34 23.37
CA VAL A 54 -18.33 -2.99 23.83
C VAL A 54 -17.45 -2.00 23.08
N ASP A 55 -18.04 -0.95 22.51
CA ASP A 55 -17.30 0.10 21.83
C ASP A 55 -16.37 0.82 22.82
N PRO A 56 -15.16 1.24 22.41
CA PRO A 56 -14.27 2.02 23.25
C PRO A 56 -14.93 3.31 23.74
N GLY A 57 -14.78 3.59 25.04
CA GLY A 57 -15.39 4.77 25.64
C GLY A 57 -15.47 4.73 27.16
N LYS A 58 -16.13 5.75 27.72
CA LYS A 58 -16.35 5.90 29.16
C LYS A 58 -17.77 5.48 29.52
N TYR A 59 -17.88 4.66 30.56
CA TYR A 59 -19.12 4.02 30.91
C TYR A 59 -19.44 4.17 32.42
N LYS A 60 -20.74 4.11 32.71
CA LYS A 60 -21.29 3.91 34.04
C LYS A 60 -21.87 2.50 34.12
N LEU A 61 -21.50 1.74 35.14
CA LEU A 61 -22.02 0.40 35.40
C LEU A 61 -22.99 0.48 36.61
N GLU A 62 -24.20 -0.05 36.43
CA GLU A 62 -25.19 -0.16 37.50
C GLU A 62 -25.56 -1.62 37.73
N ALA A 63 -25.73 -2.02 38.99
CA ALA A 63 -26.27 -3.33 39.37
C ALA A 63 -27.43 -3.19 40.31
N ALA A 64 -28.53 -3.92 40.06
CA ALA A 64 -29.73 -3.89 40.84
C ALA A 64 -30.31 -5.28 41.10
N SER A 65 -30.66 -5.57 42.34
CA SER A 65 -31.32 -6.81 42.76
C SER A 65 -32.22 -6.57 43.99
N GLY A 66 -33.30 -7.31 44.11
CA GLY A 66 -34.17 -7.22 45.29
C GLY A 66 -33.43 -7.64 46.57
N GLY A 67 -33.56 -6.85 47.65
CA GLY A 67 -32.89 -7.08 48.92
C GLY A 67 -31.45 -6.53 49.03
N PHE A 68 -30.95 -5.87 47.99
CA PHE A 68 -29.63 -5.26 47.96
C PHE A 68 -29.77 -3.76 47.59
N LYS A 69 -28.84 -2.93 48.11
CA LYS A 69 -28.71 -1.55 47.67
C LYS A 69 -28.27 -1.52 46.20
N LYS A 70 -28.77 -0.54 45.45
CA LYS A 70 -28.32 -0.31 44.08
C LYS A 70 -26.83 0.03 44.06
N LEU A 71 -26.02 -0.65 43.27
CA LEU A 71 -24.62 -0.32 43.08
C LEU A 71 -24.47 0.50 41.80
N GLU A 72 -23.75 1.61 41.87
CA GLU A 72 -23.38 2.44 40.75
C GLU A 72 -21.88 2.66 40.76
N ARG A 73 -21.21 2.34 39.63
CA ARG A 73 -19.79 2.61 39.42
C ARG A 73 -19.61 3.46 38.17
N SER A 74 -19.11 4.66 38.35
CA SER A 74 -18.80 5.63 37.30
C SER A 74 -17.33 5.52 36.88
N GLY A 75 -16.97 6.08 35.70
CA GLY A 75 -15.58 6.16 35.24
C GLY A 75 -14.99 4.86 34.70
N VAL A 76 -15.80 3.88 34.33
CA VAL A 76 -15.32 2.64 33.71
C VAL A 76 -14.87 2.94 32.28
N VAL A 77 -13.57 2.96 32.02
CA VAL A 77 -12.99 3.18 30.70
C VAL A 77 -12.74 1.82 30.03
N ILE A 78 -13.29 1.63 28.85
CA ILE A 78 -13.05 0.45 28.02
C ILE A 78 -12.33 0.91 26.76
N GLU A 79 -11.10 0.41 26.55
CA GLU A 79 -10.27 0.74 25.41
C GLU A 79 -10.43 -0.30 24.27
N THR A 80 -9.90 0.01 23.09
CA THR A 80 -9.88 -0.88 21.92
C THR A 80 -9.31 -2.25 22.29
N GLN A 81 -10.11 -3.30 22.06
CA GLN A 81 -9.78 -4.72 22.35
C GLN A 81 -9.34 -4.99 23.80
N GLN A 82 -9.63 -4.10 24.73
CA GLN A 82 -9.36 -4.32 26.13
C GLN A 82 -10.38 -5.29 26.72
N GLN A 83 -9.91 -6.26 27.52
CA GLN A 83 -10.76 -7.15 28.29
C GLN A 83 -10.61 -6.80 29.78
N LEU A 84 -11.50 -5.94 30.25
CA LEU A 84 -11.49 -5.45 31.62
C LEU A 84 -12.13 -6.48 32.54
N LEU A 85 -11.47 -6.75 33.67
CA LEU A 85 -12.01 -7.58 34.75
C LEU A 85 -12.42 -6.66 35.92
N LEU A 86 -13.68 -6.73 36.32
CA LEU A 86 -14.23 -5.90 37.39
C LEU A 86 -15.18 -6.72 38.28
N ASP A 87 -14.68 -7.11 39.43
CA ASP A 87 -15.49 -7.79 40.46
C ASP A 87 -16.19 -6.76 41.33
N LEU A 88 -17.43 -7.03 41.68
CA LEU A 88 -18.30 -6.11 42.43
C LEU A 88 -18.86 -6.80 43.68
N VAL A 89 -19.07 -6.00 44.75
CA VAL A 89 -19.71 -6.43 45.96
C VAL A 89 -20.96 -5.58 46.20
N MET A 90 -22.11 -6.26 46.43
CA MET A 90 -23.35 -5.57 46.76
C MET A 90 -23.67 -5.67 48.27
N GLU A 91 -24.13 -4.56 48.85
CA GLU A 91 -24.53 -4.49 50.25
C GLU A 91 -26.02 -4.84 50.36
N VAL A 92 -26.36 -5.59 51.39
CA VAL A 92 -27.79 -5.86 51.77
C VAL A 92 -28.45 -4.57 52.19
N GLY A 93 -29.65 -4.28 51.69
CA GLY A 93 -30.40 -3.06 51.98
C GLY A 93 -31.57 -2.84 51.01
N ALA A 94 -32.22 -1.71 51.12
CA ALA A 94 -33.31 -1.35 50.22
C ALA A 94 -32.78 -0.94 48.84
N VAL A 95 -33.46 -1.37 47.78
CA VAL A 95 -33.08 -1.06 46.38
C VAL A 95 -33.15 0.44 46.05
N THR A 96 -33.79 1.21 46.91
CA THR A 96 -33.87 2.67 46.82
C THR A 96 -32.62 3.38 47.35
N GLU A 97 -31.77 2.68 48.10
CA GLU A 97 -30.46 3.16 48.53
C GLU A 97 -29.41 2.87 47.45
N THR A 98 -28.52 3.83 47.20
CA THR A 98 -27.48 3.70 46.15
C THR A 98 -26.09 3.78 46.79
N VAL A 99 -25.25 2.82 46.50
CA VAL A 99 -23.81 2.87 46.81
C VAL A 99 -23.10 3.35 45.54
N VAL A 100 -22.44 4.50 45.60
CA VAL A 100 -21.68 5.06 44.47
C VAL A 100 -20.19 4.81 44.69
N ILE A 101 -19.55 4.16 43.73
CA ILE A 101 -18.10 3.96 43.67
C ILE A 101 -17.54 4.86 42.58
N THR A 102 -16.67 5.79 42.97
CA THR A 102 -16.06 6.77 42.04
C THR A 102 -14.59 6.51 41.74
N ASP A 103 -14.01 5.46 42.35
CA ASP A 103 -12.62 5.11 42.07
C ASP A 103 -12.43 4.67 40.61
N ASP A 104 -11.32 5.06 40.03
CA ASP A 104 -10.97 4.63 38.68
C ASP A 104 -10.87 3.09 38.63
N ALA A 105 -11.48 2.50 37.60
CA ALA A 105 -11.33 1.06 37.37
C ALA A 105 -9.86 0.73 37.09
N PRO A 106 -9.35 -0.43 37.54
CA PRO A 106 -7.97 -0.81 37.32
C PRO A 106 -7.66 -0.82 35.81
N LEU A 107 -6.64 -0.07 35.40
CA LEU A 107 -6.17 0.00 34.00
C LEU A 107 -5.47 -1.28 33.53
N ILE A 108 -5.30 -2.27 34.41
CA ILE A 108 -4.54 -3.47 34.15
C ILE A 108 -5.46 -4.55 33.58
N GLU A 109 -5.24 -4.94 32.33
CA GLU A 109 -5.90 -6.09 31.73
C GLU A 109 -5.46 -7.37 32.45
N SER A 110 -6.38 -8.07 33.10
CA SER A 110 -6.13 -9.37 33.76
C SER A 110 -6.99 -10.51 33.19
N ALA A 111 -7.89 -10.20 32.27
CA ALA A 111 -8.79 -11.15 31.65
C ALA A 111 -8.22 -11.81 30.39
N ASN A 112 -7.09 -11.34 29.86
CA ASN A 112 -6.50 -11.79 28.62
C ASN A 112 -4.97 -11.80 28.72
N ALA A 113 -4.33 -12.84 28.13
CA ALA A 113 -2.89 -12.98 28.03
C ALA A 113 -2.27 -12.19 26.86
N SER A 114 -3.06 -11.51 26.04
CA SER A 114 -2.53 -10.75 24.90
C SER A 114 -1.63 -9.60 25.38
N VAL A 115 -0.53 -9.41 24.65
CA VAL A 115 0.44 -8.32 24.90
C VAL A 115 0.24 -7.24 23.86
N GLY A 116 -0.02 -6.03 24.30
CA GLY A 116 -0.24 -4.92 23.39
C GLY A 116 -0.25 -3.57 24.09
N GLN A 117 -0.30 -2.52 23.29
CA GLN A 117 -0.37 -1.14 23.75
C GLN A 117 -1.48 -0.41 23.00
N VAL A 118 -2.25 0.39 23.73
CA VAL A 118 -3.24 1.30 23.16
C VAL A 118 -2.61 2.69 23.04
N ILE A 119 -2.66 3.21 21.83
CA ILE A 119 -2.30 4.59 21.52
C ILE A 119 -3.62 5.37 21.49
N THR A 120 -3.89 6.10 22.56
CA THR A 120 -5.11 6.86 22.73
C THR A 120 -5.11 8.14 21.89
N LYS A 121 -6.27 8.76 21.74
CA LYS A 121 -6.40 10.08 21.10
C LYS A 121 -5.43 11.11 21.67
N GLN A 122 -5.20 11.11 22.97
CA GLN A 122 -4.28 12.03 23.63
C GLN A 122 -2.84 11.81 23.14
N PHE A 123 -2.37 10.57 23.07
CA PHE A 123 -1.04 10.27 22.51
C PHE A 123 -0.94 10.68 21.04
N LEU A 124 -2.00 10.48 20.23
CA LEU A 124 -2.03 10.91 18.83
C LEU A 124 -1.89 12.42 18.69
N SER A 125 -2.47 13.21 19.60
CA SER A 125 -2.41 14.68 19.57
C SER A 125 -1.13 15.25 20.15
N ASP A 126 -0.61 14.66 21.23
CA ASP A 126 0.42 15.26 22.08
C ASP A 126 1.84 14.79 21.70
N LEU A 127 1.98 13.58 21.13
CA LEU A 127 3.28 13.08 20.71
C LEU A 127 3.74 13.69 19.38
N PRO A 128 5.00 14.13 19.29
CA PRO A 128 5.56 14.65 18.05
C PRO A 128 5.55 13.56 16.97
N ASN A 129 4.87 13.83 15.87
CA ASN A 129 4.84 12.93 14.70
C ASN A 129 4.91 13.76 13.41
N THR A 130 6.09 13.89 12.85
CA THR A 130 6.35 14.73 11.68
C THR A 130 5.59 14.29 10.42
N GLY A 131 5.26 13.03 10.31
CA GLY A 131 4.53 12.46 9.16
C GLY A 131 3.03 12.28 9.41
N ARG A 132 2.53 12.52 10.63
CA ARG A 132 1.16 12.19 11.06
C ARG A 132 0.74 10.76 10.68
N ASN A 133 1.70 9.83 10.70
CA ASN A 133 1.46 8.42 10.48
C ASN A 133 1.19 7.73 11.81
N PRO A 134 -0.04 7.28 12.10
CA PRO A 134 -0.36 6.64 13.38
C PRO A 134 0.41 5.33 13.58
N PHE A 135 0.76 4.60 12.52
CA PHE A 135 1.53 3.36 12.65
C PHE A 135 2.98 3.60 13.08
N SER A 136 3.56 4.77 12.79
CA SER A 136 4.90 5.13 13.26
C SER A 136 4.97 5.35 14.77
N LEU A 137 3.85 5.60 15.44
CA LEU A 137 3.79 5.68 16.91
C LEU A 137 4.04 4.32 17.58
N ALA A 138 4.01 3.22 16.82
CA ALA A 138 4.51 1.93 17.29
C ALA A 138 5.98 1.97 17.73
N ALA A 139 6.75 3.00 17.35
CA ALA A 139 8.12 3.25 17.80
C ALA A 139 8.26 3.45 19.32
N ILE A 140 7.16 3.72 20.04
CA ILE A 140 7.16 3.71 21.51
C ILE A 140 7.30 2.30 22.08
N SER A 141 7.08 1.26 21.27
CA SER A 141 7.30 -0.14 21.67
C SER A 141 8.75 -0.55 21.39
N PRO A 142 9.43 -1.24 22.32
CA PRO A 142 10.80 -1.70 22.11
C PRO A 142 10.94 -2.76 21.02
N ASN A 143 9.85 -3.34 20.56
CA ASN A 143 9.81 -4.39 19.54
C ASN A 143 9.59 -3.87 18.11
N TYR A 144 9.69 -2.57 17.89
CA TYR A 144 9.45 -1.91 16.60
C TYR A 144 10.76 -1.69 15.84
N VAL A 145 10.80 -2.13 14.59
CA VAL A 145 11.90 -1.83 13.63
C VAL A 145 11.29 -1.37 12.31
N PRO A 146 11.46 -0.10 11.91
CA PRO A 146 11.02 0.38 10.61
C PRO A 146 11.93 -0.16 9.50
N ALA A 147 11.35 -0.63 8.41
CA ALA A 147 12.09 -1.03 7.21
C ALA A 147 11.89 -0.04 6.04
N GLY A 148 10.85 0.80 6.10
CA GLY A 148 10.55 1.87 5.16
C GLY A 148 10.92 3.25 5.69
N ASN A 149 10.45 4.31 5.03
CA ASN A 149 10.58 5.69 5.50
C ASN A 149 9.33 6.11 6.29
N PRO A 150 9.32 6.00 7.64
CA PRO A 150 8.16 6.31 8.44
C PRO A 150 7.90 7.83 8.55
N THR A 151 8.85 8.67 8.15
CA THR A 151 8.75 10.13 8.27
C THR A 151 8.04 10.78 7.08
N PHE A 152 8.00 10.08 5.95
CA PHE A 152 7.27 10.56 4.78
C PHE A 152 5.86 9.97 4.78
N ASN A 153 4.88 10.83 4.96
CA ASN A 153 3.49 10.38 5.02
C ASN A 153 2.69 10.87 3.82
N ARG A 154 2.61 10.01 2.83
CA ARG A 154 1.40 9.98 2.01
C ARG A 154 0.43 9.05 2.74
N GLN A 155 -0.82 9.43 2.86
CA GLN A 155 -1.84 8.64 3.59
C GLN A 155 -2.25 7.35 2.84
N GLN A 156 -1.32 6.80 2.09
CA GLN A 156 -1.32 5.49 1.44
C GLN A 156 0.10 4.89 1.53
N ASP A 157 0.24 3.56 1.50
CA ASP A 157 1.54 2.93 1.74
C ASP A 157 2.37 2.66 0.47
N GLN A 158 2.62 3.68 -0.33
CA GLN A 158 3.57 3.57 -1.44
C GLN A 158 5.03 3.82 -1.01
N SER A 159 5.24 4.68 -0.03
CA SER A 159 6.57 4.99 0.49
C SER A 159 7.09 3.97 1.52
N GLY A 160 6.32 2.90 1.76
CA GLY A 160 6.69 1.87 2.73
C GLY A 160 6.46 2.25 4.19
N SER A 161 5.55 3.19 4.46
CA SER A 161 5.26 3.66 5.82
C SER A 161 4.58 2.62 6.71
N SER A 162 4.02 1.53 6.15
CA SER A 162 3.60 0.34 6.90
C SER A 162 4.59 -0.82 6.82
N GLN A 163 5.78 -0.62 6.25
CA GLN A 163 6.85 -1.62 6.25
C GLN A 163 7.56 -1.64 7.60
N ILE A 164 6.97 -2.36 8.53
CA ILE A 164 7.41 -2.43 9.92
C ILE A 164 7.66 -3.89 10.26
N SER A 165 8.84 -4.22 10.77
CA SER A 165 9.07 -5.46 11.50
C SER A 165 8.63 -5.23 12.94
N LEU A 166 7.68 -6.01 13.41
CA LEU A 166 7.17 -5.91 14.76
C LEU A 166 7.40 -7.24 15.49
N ALA A 167 8.01 -7.14 16.68
CA ALA A 167 8.31 -8.30 17.54
C ALA A 167 9.11 -9.42 16.85
N GLY A 168 10.04 -9.07 15.97
CA GLY A 168 10.85 -10.01 15.19
C GLY A 168 10.13 -10.67 14.01
N GLY A 169 8.88 -10.32 13.75
CA GLY A 169 8.14 -10.77 12.58
C GLY A 169 8.69 -10.19 11.27
N PRO A 170 8.38 -10.81 10.13
CA PRO A 170 8.83 -10.31 8.84
C PRO A 170 8.20 -8.94 8.50
N VAL A 171 8.93 -8.13 7.77
CA VAL A 171 8.37 -6.95 7.09
C VAL A 171 7.21 -7.40 6.22
N ARG A 172 6.06 -6.72 6.26
CA ARG A 172 4.77 -7.16 5.69
C ARG A 172 4.14 -8.39 6.37
N GLY A 173 4.66 -8.80 7.54
CA GLY A 173 4.05 -9.84 8.37
C GLY A 173 2.92 -9.34 9.26
N ASN A 174 2.66 -8.04 9.32
CA ASN A 174 1.65 -7.46 10.20
C ASN A 174 0.25 -7.50 9.57
N ASN A 175 -0.78 -7.51 10.41
CA ASN A 175 -2.16 -7.34 10.00
C ASN A 175 -2.64 -5.93 10.37
N TYR A 176 -3.19 -5.20 9.40
CA TYR A 176 -3.70 -3.84 9.55
C TYR A 176 -5.22 -3.84 9.43
N LEU A 177 -5.89 -3.29 10.41
CA LEU A 177 -7.35 -3.31 10.54
C LEU A 177 -7.90 -1.90 10.74
N LEU A 178 -9.05 -1.63 10.13
CA LEU A 178 -9.92 -0.49 10.40
C LEU A 178 -11.24 -1.01 10.95
N ASP A 179 -11.58 -0.64 12.18
CA ASP A 179 -12.76 -1.13 12.89
C ASP A 179 -12.88 -2.67 12.85
N GLY A 180 -11.74 -3.35 13.02
CA GLY A 180 -11.66 -4.81 13.02
C GLY A 180 -11.77 -5.47 11.63
N VAL A 181 -11.74 -4.71 10.56
CA VAL A 181 -11.77 -5.21 9.18
C VAL A 181 -10.40 -5.02 8.53
N PRO A 182 -9.83 -6.03 7.84
CA PRO A 182 -8.54 -5.90 7.16
C PRO A 182 -8.56 -4.81 6.09
N ILE A 183 -7.52 -3.96 6.11
CA ILE A 183 -7.25 -2.93 5.10
C ILE A 183 -5.93 -3.22 4.37
N ALA A 184 -5.61 -4.49 4.18
CA ALA A 184 -4.38 -4.91 3.52
C ALA A 184 -4.67 -5.47 2.12
N ASP A 185 -3.71 -5.26 1.20
CA ASP A 185 -3.72 -5.81 -0.15
C ASP A 185 -3.13 -7.23 -0.21
N ILE A 186 -3.03 -7.79 -1.42
CA ILE A 186 -2.44 -9.11 -1.66
C ILE A 186 -0.95 -9.18 -1.24
N GLY A 187 -0.22 -8.08 -1.32
CA GLY A 187 1.16 -7.93 -0.85
C GLY A 187 1.27 -7.62 0.65
N ASN A 188 0.15 -7.69 1.36
CA ASN A 188 0.04 -7.42 2.80
C ASN A 188 0.55 -6.03 3.22
N ARG A 189 0.27 -5.01 2.39
CA ARG A 189 0.46 -3.60 2.73
C ARG A 189 -0.86 -3.02 3.26
N ALA A 190 -0.79 -2.10 4.20
CA ALA A 190 -1.94 -1.25 4.50
C ALA A 190 -2.22 -0.36 3.28
N VAL A 191 -3.37 -0.51 2.63
CA VAL A 191 -3.71 0.30 1.44
C VAL A 191 -3.91 1.77 1.80
N ILE A 192 -4.26 2.05 3.06
CA ILE A 192 -4.50 3.39 3.57
C ILE A 192 -3.98 3.55 4.99
N ILE A 193 -3.54 4.77 5.30
CA ILE A 193 -3.13 5.22 6.63
C ILE A 193 -4.19 6.23 7.08
N PRO A 194 -5.11 5.87 8.00
CA PRO A 194 -6.15 6.78 8.45
C PRO A 194 -5.59 8.03 9.11
N SER A 195 -6.21 9.19 8.85
CA SER A 195 -5.82 10.46 9.46
C SER A 195 -6.06 10.47 10.98
N PHE A 196 -5.28 11.26 11.72
CA PHE A 196 -5.43 11.39 13.18
C PHE A 196 -6.83 11.86 13.59
N GLU A 197 -7.47 12.68 12.76
CA GLU A 197 -8.82 13.17 13.03
C GLU A 197 -9.90 12.10 12.87
N ALA A 198 -9.59 11.03 12.14
CA ALA A 198 -10.49 9.90 11.98
C ALA A 198 -10.33 8.83 13.08
N ILE A 199 -9.24 8.87 13.86
CA ILE A 199 -8.87 7.81 14.80
C ILE A 199 -9.32 8.16 16.21
N GLN A 200 -10.00 7.23 16.87
CA GLN A 200 -10.28 7.25 18.31
C GLN A 200 -9.10 6.67 19.09
N GLU A 201 -8.68 5.48 18.68
CA GLU A 201 -7.58 4.73 19.29
C GLU A 201 -6.90 3.83 18.25
N LEU A 202 -5.63 3.53 18.48
CA LEU A 202 -4.90 2.50 17.76
C LEU A 202 -4.37 1.49 18.76
N LYS A 203 -4.82 0.25 18.71
CA LYS A 203 -4.22 -0.85 19.48
C LYS A 203 -3.20 -1.59 18.62
N MET A 204 -2.02 -1.74 19.17
CA MET A 204 -0.95 -2.57 18.63
C MET A 204 -0.81 -3.81 19.53
N GLN A 205 -0.88 -4.99 18.95
CA GLN A 205 -0.66 -6.26 19.65
C GLN A 205 0.55 -6.97 19.06
N VAL A 206 1.35 -7.60 19.92
CA VAL A 206 2.58 -8.28 19.55
C VAL A 206 2.63 -9.70 20.16
N ASN A 207 3.22 -10.63 19.44
CA ASN A 207 3.53 -12.01 19.86
C ASN A 207 2.30 -12.84 20.28
N ASN A 208 1.74 -12.60 21.46
CA ASN A 208 0.63 -13.37 22.00
C ASN A 208 -0.67 -12.57 21.86
N TYR A 209 -1.45 -12.87 20.84
CA TYR A 209 -2.77 -12.29 20.59
C TYR A 209 -3.81 -13.40 20.35
N ASP A 210 -5.08 -13.08 20.54
CA ASP A 210 -6.20 -14.01 20.45
C ASP A 210 -6.20 -14.83 19.15
N ALA A 211 -6.76 -16.04 19.18
CA ALA A 211 -6.91 -16.90 18.03
C ALA A 211 -7.79 -16.26 16.91
N GLU A 212 -8.53 -15.22 17.26
CA GLU A 212 -9.25 -14.36 16.33
C GLU A 212 -8.32 -13.70 15.31
N ALA A 213 -7.08 -13.35 15.69
CA ALA A 213 -6.09 -12.75 14.78
C ALA A 213 -5.39 -13.81 13.92
N GLY A 214 -5.41 -13.62 12.61
CA GLY A 214 -4.76 -14.51 11.65
C GLY A 214 -4.14 -13.78 10.47
N ARG A 215 -3.50 -14.55 9.58
CA ARG A 215 -2.74 -14.05 8.44
C ARG A 215 -1.70 -13.01 8.89
N THR A 216 -0.97 -13.33 9.95
CA THR A 216 0.04 -12.45 10.53
C THR A 216 1.13 -13.27 11.22
N GLY A 217 2.38 -12.96 10.91
CA GLY A 217 3.57 -13.49 11.59
C GLY A 217 4.35 -12.42 12.35
N GLY A 218 3.79 -11.22 12.44
CA GLY A 218 4.30 -10.06 13.18
C GLY A 218 3.31 -9.60 14.23
N GLY A 219 2.87 -8.34 14.12
CA GLY A 219 1.87 -7.76 14.99
C GLY A 219 0.52 -7.51 14.32
N VAL A 220 -0.41 -7.02 15.12
CA VAL A 220 -1.73 -6.58 14.68
C VAL A 220 -1.88 -5.10 15.03
N PHE A 221 -2.18 -4.28 14.04
CA PHE A 221 -2.55 -2.88 14.18
C PHE A 221 -4.05 -2.76 13.97
N ASN A 222 -4.78 -2.41 15.01
CA ASN A 222 -6.22 -2.23 14.92
C ASN A 222 -6.59 -0.76 15.19
N VAL A 223 -6.97 -0.06 14.14
CA VAL A 223 -7.43 1.32 14.19
C VAL A 223 -8.93 1.32 14.49
N THR A 224 -9.32 1.96 15.56
CA THR A 224 -10.72 2.26 15.86
C THR A 224 -11.04 3.67 15.38
N SER A 225 -11.99 3.80 14.47
CA SER A 225 -12.42 5.09 13.97
C SER A 225 -13.30 5.83 15.00
N ARG A 226 -13.25 7.17 15.00
CA ARG A 226 -14.06 8.00 15.90
C ARG A 226 -15.54 7.91 15.57
N SER A 227 -16.34 7.97 16.61
CA SER A 227 -17.80 8.03 16.52
C SER A 227 -18.33 9.36 17.05
N GLY A 228 -19.51 9.75 16.62
CA GLY A 228 -20.24 10.87 17.20
C GLY A 228 -20.73 10.58 18.62
N SER A 229 -21.25 11.61 19.29
CA SER A 229 -21.88 11.55 20.61
C SER A 229 -23.20 12.32 20.60
N ASN A 230 -23.87 12.45 21.77
CA ASN A 230 -25.07 13.28 21.87
C ASN A 230 -24.81 14.79 21.79
N GLN A 231 -23.56 15.19 21.78
CA GLN A 231 -23.15 16.59 21.61
C GLN A 231 -22.44 16.75 20.27
N LEU A 232 -22.75 17.85 19.57
CA LEU A 232 -22.00 18.23 18.37
C LEU A 232 -20.62 18.75 18.80
N HIS A 233 -19.56 18.19 18.23
CA HIS A 233 -18.19 18.61 18.52
C HIS A 233 -17.31 18.36 17.30
N GLY A 234 -16.20 19.07 17.22
CA GLY A 234 -15.26 18.96 16.12
C GLY A 234 -14.00 19.76 16.33
N SER A 235 -13.14 19.75 15.32
CA SER A 235 -11.89 20.48 15.31
C SER A 235 -11.57 20.96 13.89
N ILE A 236 -10.81 22.05 13.79
CA ILE A 236 -10.19 22.53 12.55
C ILE A 236 -8.72 22.75 12.86
N PHE A 237 -7.84 22.41 11.96
CA PHE A 237 -6.41 22.61 12.10
C PHE A 237 -5.74 22.99 10.79
N GLY A 238 -4.58 23.65 10.90
CA GLY A 238 -3.70 23.94 9.77
C GLY A 238 -2.24 23.97 10.25
N PHE A 239 -1.36 23.32 9.50
CA PHE A 239 0.08 23.33 9.73
C PHE A 239 0.77 23.82 8.47
N LEU A 240 1.59 24.85 8.59
CA LEU A 240 2.34 25.41 7.50
C LEU A 240 3.84 25.22 7.77
N ARG A 241 4.55 24.79 6.75
CA ARG A 241 6.03 24.70 6.76
C ARG A 241 6.58 25.45 5.56
N PRO A 242 6.60 26.80 5.65
CA PRO A 242 7.07 27.63 4.57
C PRO A 242 8.59 27.50 4.41
N ASN A 243 9.06 27.61 3.18
CA ASN A 243 10.46 27.45 2.85
C ASN A 243 11.42 28.32 3.68
N PRO A 244 11.18 29.61 3.94
CA PRO A 244 12.09 30.46 4.73
C PRO A 244 12.37 29.93 6.17
N LEU A 245 11.45 29.17 6.75
CA LEU A 245 11.58 28.63 8.10
C LEU A 245 12.24 27.25 8.16
N GLN A 246 12.66 26.70 7.01
CA GLN A 246 13.30 25.38 6.96
C GLN A 246 14.83 25.49 6.96
N ALA A 247 15.50 24.56 7.64
CA ALA A 247 16.94 24.40 7.55
C ALA A 247 17.35 23.57 6.33
N ASN A 248 18.53 23.82 5.80
CA ASN A 248 19.14 22.93 4.82
C ASN A 248 19.71 21.68 5.50
N ASN A 249 19.82 20.57 4.78
CA ASN A 249 20.44 19.39 5.37
C ASN A 249 21.97 19.57 5.48
N PHE A 250 22.59 18.80 6.38
CA PHE A 250 24.01 18.89 6.67
C PHE A 250 24.89 18.67 5.43
N PHE A 251 24.59 17.68 4.61
CA PHE A 251 25.40 17.33 3.44
C PHE A 251 25.31 18.39 2.33
N ASN A 252 24.15 18.99 2.12
CA ASN A 252 23.99 20.10 1.19
C ASN A 252 24.80 21.30 1.67
N ASN A 253 24.71 21.67 2.95
CA ASN A 253 25.50 22.77 3.52
C ASN A 253 27.01 22.53 3.38
N ARG A 254 27.48 21.31 3.71
CA ARG A 254 28.89 20.93 3.56
C ARG A 254 29.35 21.03 2.11
N SER A 255 28.49 20.73 1.15
CA SER A 255 28.82 20.78 -0.29
C SER A 255 28.52 22.13 -0.93
N GLY A 256 28.10 23.15 -0.18
CA GLY A 256 27.71 24.46 -0.70
C GLY A 256 26.44 24.44 -1.57
N ILE A 257 25.64 23.39 -1.48
CA ILE A 257 24.41 23.26 -2.24
C ILE A 257 23.31 24.04 -1.53
N LYS A 258 22.65 24.96 -2.26
CA LYS A 258 21.49 25.70 -1.75
C LYS A 258 20.37 24.74 -1.35
N ARG A 259 19.68 25.05 -0.25
CA ARG A 259 18.48 24.31 0.16
C ARG A 259 17.45 24.29 -0.98
N PRO A 260 16.87 23.12 -1.31
CA PRO A 260 15.74 23.04 -2.24
C PRO A 260 14.55 23.87 -1.75
N ASP A 261 13.93 24.61 -2.63
CA ASP A 261 12.70 25.32 -2.31
C ASP A 261 11.54 24.35 -2.19
N ALA A 262 10.80 24.43 -1.09
CA ALA A 262 9.63 23.60 -0.86
C ALA A 262 8.70 24.23 0.19
N ASP A 263 7.46 24.45 -0.18
CA ASP A 263 6.39 24.85 0.74
C ASP A 263 5.47 23.67 0.99
N TYR A 264 5.09 23.49 2.24
CA TYR A 264 4.18 22.41 2.65
C TYR A 264 3.10 22.97 3.55
N GLY A 265 1.85 22.71 3.19
CA GLY A 265 0.67 23.01 3.98
C GLY A 265 -0.15 21.75 4.21
N LEU A 266 -0.48 21.46 5.46
CA LEU A 266 -1.41 20.43 5.89
C LEU A 266 -2.61 21.10 6.54
N TYR A 267 -3.80 20.69 6.19
CA TYR A 267 -5.05 21.23 6.71
C TYR A 267 -6.08 20.14 6.89
N GLY A 268 -7.02 20.39 7.77
CA GLY A 268 -8.11 19.46 7.98
C GLY A 268 -9.07 19.88 9.07
N GLY A 269 -9.98 18.99 9.35
CA GLY A 269 -10.95 19.16 10.42
C GLY A 269 -11.83 17.96 10.56
N SER A 270 -12.60 17.97 11.61
CA SER A 270 -13.57 16.91 11.89
C SER A 270 -14.80 17.45 12.58
N VAL A 271 -15.93 16.78 12.41
CA VAL A 271 -17.17 17.07 13.07
C VAL A 271 -17.95 15.79 13.32
N GLY A 272 -18.58 15.69 14.48
CA GLY A 272 -19.44 14.56 14.83
C GLY A 272 -20.49 14.94 15.86
N GLY A 273 -21.55 14.15 15.88
CA GLY A 273 -22.68 14.37 16.76
C GLY A 273 -23.83 13.41 16.48
N PRO A 274 -25.02 13.68 17.03
CA PRO A 274 -26.21 12.91 16.68
C PRO A 274 -26.73 13.33 15.30
N VAL A 275 -27.22 12.39 14.51
CA VAL A 275 -27.93 12.72 13.27
C VAL A 275 -29.22 13.44 13.62
N TYR A 276 -29.33 14.69 13.23
CA TYR A 276 -30.52 15.49 13.46
C TYR A 276 -31.01 16.16 12.18
N ILE A 277 -32.22 15.81 11.75
CA ILE A 277 -32.89 16.42 10.61
C ILE A 277 -34.15 17.10 11.14
N PRO A 278 -34.20 18.45 11.14
CA PRO A 278 -35.34 19.18 11.72
C PRO A 278 -36.67 18.66 11.22
N LYS A 279 -37.60 18.40 12.14
CA LYS A 279 -38.97 17.88 11.87
C LYS A 279 -39.07 16.49 11.27
N VAL A 280 -37.93 15.83 10.89
CA VAL A 280 -37.93 14.53 10.22
C VAL A 280 -37.32 13.45 11.12
N TYR A 281 -36.15 13.70 11.70
CA TYR A 281 -35.42 12.67 12.43
C TYR A 281 -34.61 13.24 13.58
N ASN A 282 -34.74 12.64 14.78
CA ASN A 282 -33.92 12.91 15.95
C ASN A 282 -33.15 11.62 16.33
N GLY A 283 -31.86 11.64 16.08
CA GLY A 283 -30.95 10.52 16.33
C GLY A 283 -30.27 10.55 17.70
N LYS A 284 -30.62 11.46 18.62
CA LYS A 284 -30.11 11.42 19.99
C LYS A 284 -30.33 10.06 20.63
N ASP A 285 -29.31 9.58 21.37
CA ASP A 285 -29.27 8.27 22.02
C ASP A 285 -29.38 7.07 21.04
N LYS A 286 -29.21 7.28 19.71
CA LYS A 286 -29.57 6.27 18.71
C LYS A 286 -28.69 6.25 17.46
N THR A 287 -28.47 7.42 16.83
CA THR A 287 -27.76 7.51 15.53
C THR A 287 -26.73 8.62 15.58
N PHE A 288 -25.48 8.25 15.32
CA PHE A 288 -24.37 9.17 15.42
C PHE A 288 -23.56 9.17 14.13
N PHE A 289 -22.98 10.33 13.80
CA PHE A 289 -22.09 10.47 12.68
C PHE A 289 -20.74 11.05 13.11
N TRP A 290 -19.71 10.70 12.33
CA TRP A 290 -18.39 11.34 12.37
C TRP A 290 -17.92 11.59 10.95
N ILE A 291 -17.46 12.81 10.68
CA ILE A 291 -16.85 13.21 9.41
C ILE A 291 -15.48 13.80 9.74
N ALA A 292 -14.44 13.33 9.05
CA ALA A 292 -13.11 13.90 9.14
C ALA A 292 -12.54 14.12 7.75
N MET A 293 -11.77 15.19 7.59
CA MET A 293 -11.04 15.51 6.37
C MET A 293 -9.63 15.94 6.73
N GLU A 294 -8.65 15.45 5.98
CA GLU A 294 -7.26 15.89 6.05
C GLU A 294 -6.68 15.95 4.65
N GLY A 295 -5.98 17.02 4.31
CA GLY A 295 -5.33 17.17 3.03
C GLY A 295 -4.02 17.91 3.13
N TYR A 296 -3.12 17.67 2.18
CA TYR A 296 -1.89 18.43 2.05
C TYR A 296 -1.73 19.03 0.65
N ARG A 297 -0.98 20.11 0.62
CA ARG A 297 -0.49 20.77 -0.60
C ARG A 297 1.00 20.99 -0.41
N MET A 298 1.78 20.50 -1.36
CA MET A 298 3.22 20.68 -1.36
C MET A 298 3.63 21.23 -2.71
N GLN A 299 4.35 22.35 -2.70
CA GLN A 299 5.01 22.89 -3.87
C GLN A 299 6.51 22.77 -3.68
N SER A 300 7.19 22.21 -4.66
CA SER A 300 8.64 22.13 -4.70
C SER A 300 9.15 22.41 -6.11
N PHE A 301 10.43 22.76 -6.22
CA PHE A 301 11.05 23.09 -7.48
C PHE A 301 12.25 22.16 -7.69
N LEU A 302 12.32 21.54 -8.86
CA LEU A 302 13.47 20.78 -9.31
C LEU A 302 14.12 21.52 -10.46
N SER A 303 15.41 21.79 -10.31
CA SER A 303 16.22 22.42 -11.36
C SER A 303 17.28 21.45 -11.83
N GLU A 304 17.42 21.34 -13.14
CA GLU A 304 18.43 20.49 -13.75
C GLU A 304 19.10 21.23 -14.91
N THR A 305 20.41 20.97 -15.11
CA THR A 305 21.17 21.46 -16.24
C THR A 305 21.65 20.26 -17.04
N PHE A 306 21.31 20.22 -18.32
CA PHE A 306 21.64 19.12 -19.21
C PHE A 306 21.95 19.64 -20.64
N THR A 307 22.33 18.71 -21.51
CA THR A 307 22.68 19.06 -22.89
C THR A 307 21.50 18.83 -23.83
N VAL A 308 21.26 19.75 -24.73
CA VAL A 308 20.30 19.61 -25.83
C VAL A 308 21.00 19.89 -27.18
N PRO A 309 20.44 19.38 -28.30
CA PRO A 309 21.02 19.60 -29.62
C PRO A 309 21.16 21.08 -29.96
N THR A 310 22.34 21.49 -30.44
CA THR A 310 22.57 22.79 -31.03
C THR A 310 21.88 22.93 -32.38
N ASP A 311 21.70 24.17 -32.92
CA ASP A 311 21.09 24.38 -34.24
C ASP A 311 21.95 23.75 -35.37
N LEU A 312 23.26 23.65 -35.22
CA LEU A 312 24.15 22.97 -36.19
C LEU A 312 23.94 21.44 -36.13
N GLU A 313 23.93 20.87 -34.94
CA GLU A 313 23.70 19.43 -34.75
C GLU A 313 22.34 18.98 -35.27
N ARG A 314 21.30 19.82 -35.13
CA ARG A 314 19.96 19.57 -35.72
C ARG A 314 19.96 19.47 -37.24
N GLN A 315 20.92 20.14 -37.88
CA GLN A 315 21.11 20.13 -39.35
C GLN A 315 22.07 18.99 -39.79
N GLY A 316 22.58 18.19 -38.83
CA GLY A 316 23.57 17.17 -39.09
C GLY A 316 25.02 17.65 -39.10
N ASN A 317 25.28 18.91 -38.76
CA ASN A 317 26.60 19.49 -38.74
C ASN A 317 27.22 19.43 -37.32
N PHE A 318 28.22 18.57 -37.16
CA PHE A 318 28.95 18.33 -35.92
C PHE A 318 30.31 19.00 -35.91
N SER A 319 30.62 19.94 -36.81
CA SER A 319 31.92 20.58 -36.90
C SER A 319 32.33 21.37 -35.67
N GLN A 320 31.36 21.77 -34.82
CA GLN A 320 31.59 22.49 -33.55
C GLN A 320 31.33 21.61 -32.33
N THR A 321 30.88 20.37 -32.50
CA THR A 321 30.62 19.44 -31.39
C THR A 321 31.91 19.02 -30.72
N LYS A 322 31.97 19.09 -29.38
CA LYS A 322 33.12 18.72 -28.57
C LYS A 322 32.77 17.65 -27.55
N ASN A 323 33.77 16.88 -27.17
CA ASN A 323 33.71 15.97 -26.02
C ASN A 323 35.00 16.16 -25.19
N GLY A 324 34.84 16.52 -23.91
CA GLY A 324 35.98 16.85 -23.05
C GLY A 324 36.83 18.02 -23.58
N GLY A 325 36.20 18.96 -24.31
CA GLY A 325 36.88 20.12 -24.92
C GLY A 325 37.53 19.84 -26.28
N GLN A 326 37.62 18.57 -26.71
CA GLN A 326 38.18 18.17 -28.00
C GLN A 326 37.12 18.04 -29.08
N PRO A 327 37.38 18.44 -30.36
CA PRO A 327 36.46 18.20 -31.46
C PRO A 327 36.10 16.72 -31.62
N VAL A 328 34.83 16.42 -31.85
CA VAL A 328 34.35 15.06 -32.10
C VAL A 328 34.30 14.82 -33.60
N VAL A 329 34.88 13.71 -34.08
CA VAL A 329 34.79 13.30 -35.49
C VAL A 329 33.66 12.28 -35.61
N ILE A 330 32.77 12.47 -36.57
CA ILE A 330 31.65 11.58 -36.86
C ILE A 330 32.03 10.68 -38.05
N TYR A 331 32.00 9.39 -37.81
CA TYR A 331 32.34 8.37 -38.80
C TYR A 331 31.07 7.73 -39.39
N ASP A 332 31.16 7.32 -40.69
CA ASP A 332 30.08 6.63 -41.36
C ASP A 332 30.14 5.12 -41.06
N PRO A 333 29.15 4.53 -40.35
CA PRO A 333 29.14 3.11 -40.03
C PRO A 333 29.12 2.20 -41.28
N LEU A 334 28.58 2.66 -42.40
CA LEU A 334 28.49 1.87 -43.63
C LEU A 334 29.82 1.78 -44.40
N THR A 335 30.84 2.51 -43.96
CA THR A 335 32.20 2.46 -44.52
C THR A 335 33.14 1.53 -43.74
N THR A 336 32.60 0.77 -42.78
CA THR A 336 33.38 -0.11 -41.92
C THR A 336 34.15 -1.17 -42.74
N ARG A 337 35.48 -1.20 -42.60
CA ARG A 337 36.37 -2.12 -43.29
C ARG A 337 37.64 -2.39 -42.50
N MET A 338 38.34 -3.44 -42.88
CA MET A 338 39.68 -3.74 -42.38
C MET A 338 40.73 -2.97 -43.17
N VAL A 339 41.61 -2.24 -42.43
CA VAL A 339 42.75 -1.52 -42.98
C VAL A 339 43.97 -1.89 -42.15
N ASN A 340 44.95 -2.52 -42.72
CA ASN A 340 46.17 -2.95 -42.00
C ASN A 340 45.91 -3.78 -40.72
N GLY A 341 44.89 -4.67 -40.80
CA GLY A 341 44.52 -5.52 -39.66
C GLY A 341 43.72 -4.82 -38.56
N GLN A 342 43.33 -3.58 -38.76
CA GLN A 342 42.49 -2.82 -37.82
C GLN A 342 41.19 -2.38 -38.50
N LEU A 343 40.11 -2.32 -37.71
CA LEU A 343 38.84 -1.81 -38.18
C LEU A 343 38.90 -0.29 -38.32
N ALA A 344 38.48 0.20 -39.50
CA ALA A 344 38.44 1.62 -39.83
C ALA A 344 37.08 2.01 -40.38
N ARG A 345 36.73 3.29 -40.27
CA ARG A 345 35.59 3.96 -40.88
C ARG A 345 36.02 5.30 -41.48
N ASP A 346 35.38 5.73 -42.50
CA ASP A 346 35.61 7.05 -43.10
C ASP A 346 34.81 8.13 -42.31
N PRO A 347 35.41 9.25 -42.02
CA PRO A 347 34.67 10.38 -41.42
C PRO A 347 33.75 11.01 -42.45
N PHE A 348 32.62 11.54 -42.01
CA PHE A 348 31.78 12.34 -42.88
C PHE A 348 32.50 13.63 -43.30
N PRO A 349 32.42 14.03 -44.59
CA PRO A 349 33.06 15.27 -45.06
C PRO A 349 32.59 16.49 -44.27
N ASN A 350 33.53 17.33 -43.90
CA ASN A 350 33.29 18.52 -43.06
C ASN A 350 32.55 18.21 -41.75
N ASN A 351 32.64 16.97 -41.25
CA ASN A 351 31.97 16.48 -40.05
C ASN A 351 30.43 16.70 -40.12
N THR A 352 29.84 16.55 -41.31
CA THR A 352 28.43 16.84 -41.60
C THR A 352 27.75 15.60 -42.22
N ILE A 353 26.67 15.12 -41.61
CA ILE A 353 25.83 14.06 -42.14
C ILE A 353 24.91 14.63 -43.22
N PRO A 354 25.05 14.28 -44.50
CA PRO A 354 24.23 14.81 -45.57
C PRO A 354 22.76 14.40 -45.42
N LEU A 355 21.84 15.23 -45.89
CA LEU A 355 20.40 15.05 -45.69
C LEU A 355 19.86 13.71 -46.18
N ASN A 356 20.38 13.19 -47.31
CA ASN A 356 19.99 11.88 -47.83
C ASN A 356 20.47 10.69 -47.00
N ARG A 357 21.34 10.91 -46.00
CA ARG A 357 21.80 9.91 -45.05
C ARG A 357 21.11 10.03 -43.71
N GLN A 358 20.34 11.11 -43.48
CA GLN A 358 19.60 11.29 -42.25
C GLN A 358 18.30 10.49 -42.26
N ASP A 359 18.09 9.68 -41.21
CA ASP A 359 16.85 8.96 -41.01
C ASP A 359 15.67 9.91 -40.79
N PRO A 360 14.53 9.74 -41.49
CA PRO A 360 13.40 10.64 -41.37
C PRO A 360 12.83 10.72 -39.94
N VAL A 361 12.79 9.61 -39.20
CA VAL A 361 12.31 9.58 -37.80
C VAL A 361 13.33 10.26 -36.88
N GLY A 362 14.62 9.94 -37.05
CA GLY A 362 15.70 10.60 -36.30
C GLY A 362 15.66 12.12 -36.43
N ARG A 363 15.46 12.62 -37.67
CA ARG A 363 15.31 14.05 -37.95
C ARG A 363 14.05 14.65 -37.33
N ALA A 364 12.91 13.95 -37.40
CA ALA A 364 11.66 14.39 -36.79
C ALA A 364 11.77 14.49 -35.27
N LEU A 365 12.42 13.51 -34.61
CA LEU A 365 12.62 13.49 -33.17
C LEU A 365 13.45 14.67 -32.66
N LEU A 366 14.46 15.11 -33.42
CA LEU A 366 15.28 16.26 -33.04
C LEU A 366 14.48 17.56 -32.85
N GLN A 367 13.34 17.72 -33.53
CA GLN A 367 12.50 18.88 -33.36
C GLN A 367 11.81 18.97 -32.02
N PHE A 368 11.71 17.85 -31.31
CA PHE A 368 11.07 17.77 -29.99
C PHE A 368 12.01 18.10 -28.82
N PHE A 369 13.33 18.21 -29.03
CA PHE A 369 14.21 18.76 -28.04
C PHE A 369 14.01 20.28 -27.94
N PRO A 370 14.10 20.88 -26.73
CA PRO A 370 14.16 22.33 -26.61
C PRO A 370 15.45 22.88 -27.22
N LYS A 371 15.44 24.16 -27.59
CA LYS A 371 16.65 24.85 -28.05
C LYS A 371 17.56 25.20 -26.85
N PRO A 372 18.91 25.27 -27.04
CA PRO A 372 19.79 25.76 -26.01
C PRO A 372 19.36 27.14 -25.47
N ASN A 373 19.42 27.33 -24.16
CA ASN A 373 19.13 28.61 -23.51
C ASN A 373 20.36 29.24 -22.82
N ARG A 374 21.53 28.58 -22.96
CA ARG A 374 22.80 29.04 -22.45
C ARG A 374 23.96 28.48 -23.29
N PRO A 375 25.20 29.07 -23.21
CA PRO A 375 26.32 28.64 -24.05
C PRO A 375 26.83 27.22 -23.78
N GLY A 376 26.58 26.67 -22.58
CA GLY A 376 27.18 25.43 -22.11
C GLY A 376 28.62 25.66 -21.55
N ASP A 377 29.27 24.57 -21.12
CA ASP A 377 30.63 24.55 -20.64
C ASP A 377 31.64 24.50 -21.82
N ALA A 378 32.95 24.47 -21.51
CA ALA A 378 33.99 24.38 -22.52
C ALA A 378 33.93 23.10 -23.39
N SER A 379 33.25 22.05 -22.94
CA SER A 379 33.00 20.84 -23.71
C SER A 379 31.72 20.91 -24.54
N GLY A 380 30.97 22.05 -24.51
CA GLY A 380 29.68 22.23 -25.16
C GLY A 380 28.53 21.56 -24.42
N ARG A 381 28.75 21.05 -23.20
CA ARG A 381 27.70 20.36 -22.40
C ARG A 381 26.99 21.34 -21.46
N GLY A 382 25.82 20.93 -20.99
CA GLY A 382 25.06 21.76 -20.04
C GLY A 382 24.54 23.07 -20.67
N ASN A 383 24.15 23.03 -21.95
CA ASN A 383 23.69 24.20 -22.69
C ASN A 383 22.20 24.49 -22.49
N PHE A 384 21.54 23.76 -21.61
CA PHE A 384 20.13 24.00 -21.25
C PHE A 384 19.93 23.86 -19.76
N ALA A 385 19.30 24.86 -19.14
CA ALA A 385 18.90 24.82 -17.74
C ALA A 385 17.39 25.03 -17.65
N ALA A 386 16.73 24.16 -16.91
CA ALA A 386 15.29 24.23 -16.71
C ALA A 386 14.93 24.01 -15.24
N THR A 387 13.80 24.59 -14.85
CA THR A 387 13.18 24.40 -13.54
C THR A 387 11.76 23.93 -13.73
N SER A 388 11.42 22.83 -13.10
CA SER A 388 10.06 22.29 -13.05
C SER A 388 9.44 22.55 -11.69
N THR A 389 8.19 23.00 -11.68
CA THR A 389 7.40 23.17 -10.46
C THR A 389 6.57 21.92 -10.24
N LEU A 390 6.76 21.29 -9.06
CA LEU A 390 6.02 20.13 -8.63
C LEU A 390 4.92 20.54 -7.65
N ASN A 391 3.67 20.39 -8.05
CA ASN A 391 2.50 20.63 -7.22
C ASN A 391 1.90 19.30 -6.77
N ASP A 392 2.37 18.78 -5.65
CA ASP A 392 1.88 17.55 -5.05
C ASP A 392 0.70 17.82 -4.11
N ARG A 393 -0.35 17.03 -4.24
CA ARG A 393 -1.56 17.19 -3.43
C ARG A 393 -2.22 15.87 -3.12
N ALA A 394 -2.80 15.80 -1.94
CA ALA A 394 -3.71 14.72 -1.58
C ALA A 394 -4.78 15.20 -0.63
N ASP A 395 -5.89 14.49 -0.64
CA ASP A 395 -7.03 14.68 0.26
C ASP A 395 -7.55 13.33 0.73
N GLN A 396 -7.84 13.22 2.03
CA GLN A 396 -8.48 12.07 2.66
C GLN A 396 -9.77 12.50 3.33
N GLN A 397 -10.85 11.75 3.14
CA GLN A 397 -12.11 11.92 3.83
C GLN A 397 -12.49 10.62 4.54
N THR A 398 -13.06 10.76 5.72
CA THR A 398 -13.62 9.64 6.50
C THR A 398 -15.04 9.98 6.90
N PHE A 399 -15.93 9.03 6.68
CA PHE A 399 -17.34 9.12 7.09
C PHE A 399 -17.67 7.91 7.94
N LYS A 400 -18.20 8.12 9.13
CA LYS A 400 -18.73 7.04 9.98
C LYS A 400 -20.16 7.32 10.36
N LEU A 401 -20.95 6.26 10.36
CA LEU A 401 -22.32 6.25 10.83
C LEU A 401 -22.51 5.07 11.77
N ASP A 402 -23.00 5.35 12.97
CA ASP A 402 -23.35 4.37 13.99
C ASP A 402 -24.87 4.43 14.22
N HIS A 403 -25.54 3.27 14.25
CA HIS A 403 -26.96 3.19 14.50
C HIS A 403 -27.31 2.03 15.44
N SER A 404 -28.11 2.33 16.45
CA SER A 404 -28.74 1.34 17.33
C SER A 404 -30.17 1.11 16.89
N PHE A 405 -30.42 0.02 16.18
CA PHE A 405 -31.78 -0.33 15.72
C PHE A 405 -32.67 -0.77 16.88
N ALA A 406 -32.10 -1.51 17.81
CA ALA A 406 -32.72 -2.02 19.01
C ALA A 406 -31.64 -2.37 20.05
N ASN A 407 -32.05 -2.69 21.28
CA ASN A 407 -31.14 -3.12 22.33
C ASN A 407 -30.33 -4.39 21.94
N TRP A 408 -30.87 -5.18 21.04
CA TRP A 408 -30.25 -6.42 20.58
C TRP A 408 -29.50 -6.28 19.25
N TYR A 409 -29.62 -5.13 18.52
CA TYR A 409 -28.97 -4.95 17.22
C TYR A 409 -28.39 -3.57 17.04
N LYS A 410 -27.09 -3.51 16.80
CA LYS A 410 -26.35 -2.32 16.42
C LYS A 410 -25.59 -2.53 15.11
N ALA A 411 -25.51 -1.47 14.28
CA ALA A 411 -24.68 -1.45 13.09
C ALA A 411 -23.82 -0.18 13.06
N ALA A 412 -22.62 -0.31 12.49
CA ALA A 412 -21.74 0.80 12.19
C ALA A 412 -21.15 0.62 10.80
N ALA A 413 -20.98 1.72 10.08
CA ALA A 413 -20.31 1.75 8.78
C ALA A 413 -19.28 2.88 8.76
N THR A 414 -18.05 2.55 8.38
CA THR A 414 -16.95 3.51 8.20
C THR A 414 -16.50 3.44 6.74
N TYR A 415 -16.58 4.57 6.05
CA TYR A 415 -16.06 4.74 4.69
C TYR A 415 -14.93 5.75 4.69
N LEU A 416 -13.84 5.40 4.05
CA LEU A 416 -12.64 6.21 3.96
C LEU A 416 -12.22 6.30 2.51
N ARG A 417 -11.98 7.53 2.02
CA ARG A 417 -11.52 7.81 0.68
C ARG A 417 -10.26 8.64 0.72
N TYR A 418 -9.30 8.31 -0.16
CA TYR A 418 -8.07 9.08 -0.37
C TYR A 418 -7.84 9.26 -1.87
N GLY A 419 -7.36 10.43 -2.26
CA GLY A 419 -6.91 10.70 -3.62
C GLY A 419 -5.67 11.57 -3.63
N SER A 420 -4.67 11.20 -4.44
CA SER A 420 -3.47 12.02 -4.66
C SER A 420 -3.19 12.25 -6.13
N ARG A 421 -2.52 13.37 -6.40
CA ARG A 421 -1.89 13.67 -7.67
C ARG A 421 -0.44 14.05 -7.42
N GLU A 422 0.46 13.22 -7.93
CA GLU A 422 1.90 13.31 -7.71
C GLU A 422 2.57 13.68 -9.02
N PRO A 423 3.04 14.91 -9.17
CA PRO A 423 3.66 15.38 -10.41
C PRO A 423 5.07 14.82 -10.57
N VAL A 424 5.49 14.72 -11.82
CA VAL A 424 6.87 14.41 -12.20
C VAL A 424 7.47 15.67 -12.85
N ALA A 425 8.80 15.79 -12.82
CA ALA A 425 9.47 16.95 -13.39
C ALA A 425 9.21 17.07 -14.89
N ASP A 426 8.70 18.23 -15.30
CA ASP A 426 8.55 18.61 -16.68
C ASP A 426 9.54 19.76 -17.01
N TYR A 427 10.60 19.41 -17.71
CA TYR A 427 11.65 20.35 -18.09
C TYR A 427 11.49 20.89 -19.50
N TYR A 428 10.67 20.23 -20.34
CA TYR A 428 10.51 20.61 -21.74
C TYR A 428 9.23 21.42 -22.02
N GLY A 429 8.19 21.23 -21.19
CA GLY A 429 6.87 21.82 -21.41
C GLY A 429 6.15 21.24 -22.63
N THR A 430 6.55 20.07 -23.11
CA THR A 430 6.03 19.41 -24.31
C THR A 430 5.72 17.94 -24.09
N ILE A 431 4.96 17.32 -25.00
CA ILE A 431 4.60 15.90 -24.94
C ILE A 431 5.78 14.95 -24.99
N SER A 432 6.95 15.43 -25.42
CA SER A 432 8.19 14.67 -25.50
C SER A 432 9.00 14.70 -24.22
N ASN A 433 8.55 15.39 -23.17
CA ASN A 433 9.28 15.46 -21.91
C ASN A 433 9.53 14.07 -21.33
N PRO A 434 10.79 13.68 -21.04
CA PRO A 434 11.11 12.32 -20.56
C PRO A 434 10.61 12.03 -19.15
N GLY A 435 10.43 13.07 -18.33
CA GLY A 435 9.83 12.96 -16.99
C GLY A 435 8.31 13.01 -16.95
N GLY A 436 7.64 13.12 -18.10
CA GLY A 436 6.24 13.49 -18.21
C GLY A 436 5.20 12.42 -17.82
N SER A 437 5.40 11.72 -16.72
CA SER A 437 4.39 10.82 -16.15
C SER A 437 3.67 11.50 -15.00
N LEU A 438 2.34 11.36 -14.95
CA LEU A 438 1.52 11.76 -13.83
C LEU A 438 1.13 10.53 -13.03
N LEU A 439 1.28 10.59 -11.73
CA LEU A 439 0.93 9.50 -10.84
C LEU A 439 -0.33 9.87 -10.06
N PHE A 440 -1.37 9.07 -10.25
CA PHE A 440 -2.65 9.20 -9.55
C PHE A 440 -2.81 8.00 -8.64
N ARG A 441 -3.16 8.26 -7.39
CA ARG A 441 -3.49 7.22 -6.43
C ARG A 441 -4.82 7.49 -5.77
N ASN A 442 -5.71 6.51 -5.86
CA ASN A 442 -7.00 6.55 -5.20
C ASN A 442 -7.15 5.33 -4.32
N VAL A 443 -7.69 5.54 -3.13
CA VAL A 443 -8.00 4.46 -2.18
C VAL A 443 -9.43 4.66 -1.69
N ASP A 444 -10.20 3.57 -1.69
CA ASP A 444 -11.49 3.49 -1.02
C ASP A 444 -11.43 2.33 -0.02
N ALA A 445 -11.90 2.56 1.21
CA ALA A 445 -12.00 1.53 2.24
C ALA A 445 -13.36 1.63 2.93
N LEU A 446 -14.06 0.51 3.01
CA LEU A 446 -15.36 0.39 3.68
C LEU A 446 -15.27 -0.72 4.73
N ALA A 447 -15.67 -0.40 5.95
CA ALA A 447 -15.86 -1.34 7.04
C ALA A 447 -17.30 -1.27 7.53
N VAL A 448 -18.03 -2.38 7.46
CA VAL A 448 -19.40 -2.50 7.97
C VAL A 448 -19.41 -3.53 9.09
N ASN A 449 -19.91 -3.12 10.25
CA ASN A 449 -19.96 -3.93 11.47
C ASN A 449 -21.41 -4.09 11.93
N ASN A 450 -21.82 -5.31 12.20
CA ASN A 450 -23.13 -5.63 12.77
C ASN A 450 -22.94 -6.46 14.04
N ILE A 451 -23.64 -6.10 15.12
CA ILE A 451 -23.60 -6.78 16.41
C ILE A 451 -25.00 -7.13 16.83
N PHE A 452 -25.21 -8.41 17.09
CA PHE A 452 -26.48 -8.97 17.54
C PHE A 452 -26.29 -9.57 18.94
N THR A 453 -26.97 -9.01 19.94
CA THR A 453 -27.08 -9.59 21.28
C THR A 453 -28.21 -10.62 21.26
N LEU A 454 -27.86 -11.89 21.11
CA LEU A 454 -28.84 -12.98 20.99
C LEU A 454 -29.51 -13.28 22.34
N ASN A 455 -28.77 -13.16 23.42
CA ASN A 455 -29.23 -13.19 24.81
C ASN A 455 -28.15 -12.62 25.74
N SER A 456 -28.35 -12.62 27.06
CA SER A 456 -27.43 -12.03 28.04
C SER A 456 -26.02 -12.64 28.07
N THR A 457 -25.82 -13.82 27.48
CA THR A 457 -24.53 -14.53 27.48
C THR A 457 -24.00 -14.81 26.08
N THR A 458 -24.75 -14.46 25.02
CA THR A 458 -24.39 -14.84 23.64
C THR A 458 -24.50 -13.64 22.70
N LEU A 459 -23.39 -13.31 22.02
CA LEU A 459 -23.33 -12.31 20.97
C LEU A 459 -22.87 -12.90 19.65
N LEU A 460 -23.40 -12.33 18.57
CA LEU A 460 -22.97 -12.58 17.20
C LEU A 460 -22.49 -11.26 16.58
N SER A 461 -21.35 -11.27 15.92
CA SER A 461 -20.87 -10.17 15.09
C SER A 461 -20.74 -10.60 13.64
N VAL A 462 -21.12 -9.75 12.71
CA VAL A 462 -20.97 -9.95 11.26
C VAL A 462 -20.34 -8.70 10.67
N ARG A 463 -19.21 -8.86 9.97
CA ARG A 463 -18.47 -7.75 9.38
C ARG A 463 -18.19 -8.00 7.92
N TYR A 464 -18.23 -6.91 7.18
CA TYR A 464 -17.84 -6.89 5.79
C TYR A 464 -16.83 -5.75 5.58
N GLY A 465 -15.80 -6.04 4.82
CA GLY A 465 -14.82 -5.07 4.39
C GLY A 465 -14.57 -5.11 2.91
N TYR A 466 -14.47 -3.92 2.35
CA TYR A 466 -13.99 -3.71 1.00
C TYR A 466 -12.91 -2.67 1.01
N ASN A 467 -11.82 -2.91 0.32
CA ASN A 467 -10.84 -1.86 0.05
C ASN A 467 -10.29 -1.97 -1.36
N THR A 468 -9.93 -0.84 -1.92
CA THR A 468 -9.25 -0.72 -3.21
C THR A 468 -8.10 0.26 -3.10
N PHE A 469 -7.08 0.03 -3.91
CA PHE A 469 -5.96 0.95 -4.10
C PHE A 469 -5.61 0.98 -5.59
N ASP A 470 -5.95 2.08 -6.25
CA ASP A 470 -5.59 2.34 -7.63
C ASP A 470 -4.26 3.12 -7.66
N ASP A 471 -3.27 2.59 -8.38
CA ASP A 471 -1.94 3.19 -8.58
C ASP A 471 -1.69 3.29 -10.08
N ASN A 472 -2.08 4.41 -10.65
CA ASN A 472 -2.07 4.64 -12.09
C ASN A 472 -0.97 5.63 -12.46
N VAL A 473 -0.05 5.17 -13.27
CA VAL A 473 0.95 6.03 -13.93
C VAL A 473 0.44 6.36 -15.31
N ASP A 474 0.16 7.63 -15.55
CA ASP A 474 -0.28 8.13 -16.85
C ASP A 474 0.88 8.79 -17.60
N THR A 475 0.74 8.99 -18.90
CA THR A 475 1.71 9.71 -19.72
C THR A 475 1.07 10.92 -20.39
N ILE A 476 1.79 12.06 -20.36
CA ILE A 476 1.33 13.29 -21.04
C ILE A 476 1.21 13.14 -22.57
N SER A 477 1.82 12.09 -23.12
CA SER A 477 1.81 11.81 -24.56
C SER A 477 0.81 10.72 -24.98
N ALA A 478 -0.13 10.33 -24.09
CA ALA A 478 -1.18 9.38 -24.44
C ALA A 478 -1.95 9.83 -25.69
N GLY A 479 -2.13 8.91 -26.65
CA GLY A 479 -2.79 9.18 -27.93
C GLY A 479 -1.89 9.77 -29.02
N PHE A 480 -0.61 10.03 -28.75
CA PHE A 480 0.33 10.46 -29.79
C PHE A 480 0.58 9.31 -30.77
N ASP A 481 0.34 9.55 -32.07
CA ASP A 481 0.57 8.58 -33.11
C ASP A 481 2.04 8.57 -33.58
N PRO A 482 2.84 7.50 -33.30
CA PRO A 482 4.20 7.40 -33.78
C PRO A 482 4.36 7.39 -35.30
N ALA A 483 3.32 7.04 -36.08
CA ALA A 483 3.35 7.12 -37.52
C ALA A 483 3.61 8.56 -38.03
N SER A 484 3.19 9.58 -37.28
CA SER A 484 3.46 10.97 -37.56
C SER A 484 4.93 11.37 -37.58
N LEU A 485 5.79 10.58 -36.95
CA LEU A 485 7.25 10.74 -36.96
C LEU A 485 7.91 10.11 -38.20
N GLY A 486 7.17 9.27 -38.96
CA GLY A 486 7.68 8.59 -40.14
C GLY A 486 8.11 7.14 -39.90
N PHE A 487 7.73 6.52 -38.79
CA PHE A 487 7.93 5.09 -38.57
C PHE A 487 7.15 4.25 -39.56
N ALA A 488 7.75 3.12 -39.99
CA ALA A 488 7.14 2.21 -40.95
C ALA A 488 5.86 1.55 -40.42
N PRO A 489 4.86 1.27 -41.31
CA PRO A 489 3.62 0.59 -40.94
C PRO A 489 3.80 -0.79 -40.33
N SER A 490 4.90 -1.49 -40.63
CA SER A 490 5.26 -2.77 -40.00
C SER A 490 5.38 -2.69 -38.47
N PHE A 491 5.75 -1.53 -37.97
CA PHE A 491 5.81 -1.24 -36.54
C PHE A 491 4.49 -0.60 -36.03
N THR A 492 4.03 0.48 -36.67
CA THR A 492 2.98 1.33 -36.11
C THR A 492 1.60 0.69 -36.11
N ARG A 493 1.34 -0.25 -37.04
CA ARG A 493 0.05 -0.96 -37.14
C ARG A 493 -0.27 -1.81 -35.90
N ASP A 494 0.73 -2.41 -35.28
CA ASP A 494 0.58 -3.40 -34.22
C ASP A 494 0.88 -2.83 -32.82
N ILE A 495 1.08 -1.51 -32.69
CA ILE A 495 1.28 -0.82 -31.40
C ILE A 495 0.04 -0.99 -30.52
N ALA A 496 0.20 -1.53 -29.32
CA ALA A 496 -0.91 -1.74 -28.39
C ALA A 496 -1.41 -0.45 -27.72
N PHE A 497 -0.55 0.57 -27.60
CA PHE A 497 -0.89 1.86 -26.97
C PHE A 497 -0.06 2.97 -27.57
N ASN A 498 -0.74 3.95 -28.14
CA ASN A 498 -0.13 5.09 -28.81
C ASN A 498 0.36 6.13 -27.81
N LYS A 499 1.67 6.37 -27.78
CA LYS A 499 2.35 7.42 -27.03
C LYS A 499 3.64 7.83 -27.72
N PHE A 500 4.27 8.92 -27.27
CA PHE A 500 5.60 9.30 -27.75
C PHE A 500 6.61 8.21 -27.43
N PRO A 501 7.45 7.76 -28.38
CA PRO A 501 8.46 6.72 -28.16
C PRO A 501 9.50 7.19 -27.13
N ALA A 502 10.05 6.26 -26.35
CA ALA A 502 11.11 6.57 -25.41
C ALA A 502 12.47 6.56 -26.12
N ILE A 503 13.22 7.66 -26.01
CA ILE A 503 14.55 7.81 -26.59
C ILE A 503 15.57 8.00 -25.50
N THR A 504 16.66 7.26 -25.53
CA THR A 504 17.76 7.38 -24.58
C THR A 504 19.09 7.60 -25.30
N THR A 505 19.97 8.38 -24.70
CA THR A 505 21.29 8.74 -25.24
C THR A 505 22.41 8.46 -24.22
N GLY A 506 22.20 7.51 -23.30
CA GLY A 506 23.16 7.20 -22.23
C GLY A 506 23.50 8.40 -21.33
N GLY A 507 22.62 9.40 -21.23
CA GLY A 507 22.83 10.63 -20.46
C GLY A 507 23.65 11.72 -21.19
N ALA A 508 23.97 11.53 -22.47
CA ALA A 508 24.69 12.55 -23.22
C ALA A 508 23.81 13.76 -23.57
N TYR A 509 22.54 13.52 -23.90
CA TYR A 509 21.54 14.53 -24.20
C TYR A 509 20.26 14.26 -23.39
N GLY A 510 19.62 15.34 -22.95
CA GLY A 510 18.43 15.31 -22.11
C GLY A 510 18.71 15.31 -20.62
N PRO A 511 17.67 15.40 -19.77
CA PRO A 511 17.79 15.26 -18.32
C PRO A 511 18.10 13.83 -17.90
N SER A 512 18.35 13.63 -16.62
CA SER A 512 18.71 12.33 -16.02
C SER A 512 17.68 11.21 -16.26
N GLN A 513 16.43 11.57 -16.58
CA GLN A 513 15.32 10.62 -16.80
C GLN A 513 15.26 10.05 -18.23
N GLY A 514 16.03 10.57 -19.17
CA GLY A 514 16.05 10.17 -20.58
C GLY A 514 16.19 11.34 -21.53
N ALA A 515 16.23 11.08 -22.83
CA ALA A 515 16.35 12.15 -23.83
C ALA A 515 14.99 12.70 -24.28
N LEU A 516 14.08 11.83 -24.74
CA LEU A 516 12.72 12.15 -25.14
C LEU A 516 11.76 11.04 -24.73
N GLY A 517 10.49 11.41 -24.51
CA GLY A 517 9.42 10.48 -24.22
C GLY A 517 9.41 9.93 -22.80
N SER A 518 8.25 9.81 -22.23
CA SER A 518 8.05 9.41 -20.84
C SER A 518 8.14 7.90 -20.62
N ALA A 519 8.25 7.53 -19.35
CA ALA A 519 8.13 6.16 -18.88
C ALA A 519 6.80 5.51 -19.32
N ALA A 520 6.77 4.18 -19.29
CA ALA A 520 5.60 3.42 -19.64
C ALA A 520 4.45 3.69 -18.66
N PRO A 521 3.23 3.98 -19.17
CA PRO A 521 2.06 4.00 -18.32
C PRO A 521 1.76 2.60 -17.78
N ASN A 522 1.22 2.56 -16.58
CA ASN A 522 0.71 1.33 -16.00
C ASN A 522 -0.54 1.64 -15.16
N GLU A 523 -1.43 0.67 -15.10
CA GLU A 523 -2.64 0.71 -14.30
C GLU A 523 -2.59 -0.49 -13.36
N ARG A 524 -2.68 -0.22 -12.06
CA ARG A 524 -2.70 -1.23 -11.03
C ARG A 524 -3.86 -0.97 -10.11
N ARG A 525 -4.67 -1.98 -9.88
CA ARG A 525 -5.76 -1.92 -8.94
C ARG A 525 -5.69 -3.11 -8.00
N TRP A 526 -5.26 -2.87 -6.77
CA TRP A 526 -5.42 -3.82 -5.68
C TRP A 526 -6.81 -3.67 -5.08
N TYR A 527 -7.48 -4.77 -4.83
CA TYR A 527 -8.75 -4.72 -4.11
C TYR A 527 -8.97 -5.99 -3.29
N SER A 528 -9.72 -5.85 -2.21
CA SER A 528 -10.07 -7.00 -1.38
C SER A 528 -11.51 -6.95 -0.91
N HIS A 529 -12.10 -8.15 -0.81
CA HIS A 529 -13.35 -8.39 -0.13
C HIS A 529 -13.06 -9.25 1.09
N ASN A 530 -13.49 -8.78 2.26
CA ASN A 530 -13.25 -9.43 3.54
C ASN A 530 -14.61 -9.69 4.19
N PHE A 531 -14.88 -10.92 4.55
CA PHE A 531 -16.08 -11.30 5.26
C PHE A 531 -15.69 -12.00 6.55
N LEU A 532 -16.09 -11.42 7.68
CA LEU A 532 -15.69 -11.83 9.00
C LEU A 532 -16.91 -11.92 9.91
N THR A 533 -17.05 -12.97 10.70
CA THR A 533 -18.12 -13.03 11.70
C THR A 533 -17.66 -13.60 13.06
N GLY A 534 -18.29 -13.33 14.24
CA GLY A 534 -17.91 -13.70 15.62
C GLY A 534 -19.07 -14.13 16.53
N ILE A 535 -19.02 -15.36 17.10
CA ILE A 535 -19.88 -15.70 18.23
C ILE A 535 -19.07 -15.78 19.50
N SER A 536 -19.55 -15.15 20.55
CA SER A 536 -19.03 -15.30 21.91
C SER A 536 -20.15 -15.81 22.81
N LYS A 537 -19.78 -16.70 23.77
CA LYS A 537 -20.70 -17.26 24.74
C LYS A 537 -20.04 -17.45 26.09
N LEU A 538 -20.65 -16.88 27.13
CA LEU A 538 -20.29 -17.15 28.52
C LEU A 538 -21.03 -18.37 29.06
N VAL A 539 -20.28 -19.34 29.58
CA VAL A 539 -20.83 -20.54 30.26
C VAL A 539 -20.06 -20.76 31.56
N GLY A 540 -20.69 -20.51 32.70
CA GLY A 540 -19.99 -20.53 33.97
C GLY A 540 -18.80 -19.57 33.96
N ARG A 541 -17.58 -20.07 34.18
CA ARG A 541 -16.32 -19.34 34.17
C ARG A 541 -15.61 -19.36 32.81
N HIS A 542 -16.21 -19.98 31.78
CA HIS A 542 -15.66 -20.09 30.44
C HIS A 542 -16.25 -19.01 29.51
N SER A 543 -15.40 -18.31 28.81
CA SER A 543 -15.80 -17.37 27.75
C SER A 543 -15.35 -17.90 26.40
N PHE A 544 -16.24 -18.67 25.78
CA PHE A 544 -15.99 -19.25 24.46
C PHE A 544 -16.14 -18.21 23.37
N LYS A 545 -15.18 -18.20 22.45
CA LYS A 545 -15.22 -17.44 21.19
C LYS A 545 -14.92 -18.42 20.05
N ALA A 546 -15.66 -18.31 18.98
CA ALA A 546 -15.34 -19.11 17.79
C ALA A 546 -15.55 -18.27 16.52
N GLY A 547 -14.80 -18.62 15.45
CA GLY A 547 -14.71 -17.80 14.36
C GLY A 547 -14.23 -18.21 12.97
N PHE A 548 -14.57 -17.39 11.88
CA PHE A 548 -14.10 -17.57 10.50
C PHE A 548 -13.78 -16.22 9.83
N ASP A 549 -12.85 -16.21 8.93
CA ASP A 549 -12.29 -15.07 8.24
C ASP A 549 -12.08 -15.49 6.77
N TYR A 550 -12.88 -14.93 5.87
CA TYR A 550 -12.71 -15.10 4.44
C TYR A 550 -12.20 -13.81 3.82
N ARG A 551 -11.17 -13.92 3.01
CA ARG A 551 -10.62 -12.79 2.25
C ARG A 551 -10.39 -13.20 0.81
N LYS A 552 -10.90 -12.41 -0.12
CA LYS A 552 -10.47 -12.45 -1.53
C LYS A 552 -9.59 -11.25 -1.77
N LEU A 553 -8.31 -11.48 -2.04
CA LEU A 553 -7.30 -10.47 -2.28
C LEU A 553 -6.94 -10.49 -3.75
N SER A 554 -7.05 -9.37 -4.43
CA SER A 554 -6.94 -9.30 -5.88
C SER A 554 -6.01 -8.17 -6.33
N LEU A 555 -5.43 -8.34 -7.52
CA LEU A 555 -4.67 -7.34 -8.25
C LEU A 555 -5.02 -7.44 -9.74
N ASP A 556 -5.61 -6.38 -10.28
CA ASP A 556 -5.68 -6.16 -11.72
C ASP A 556 -4.47 -5.32 -12.13
N PHE A 557 -3.77 -5.75 -13.15
CA PHE A 557 -2.54 -5.14 -13.62
C PHE A 557 -2.50 -5.06 -15.13
N ASN A 558 -2.43 -3.84 -15.64
CA ASN A 558 -2.23 -3.53 -17.04
C ASN A 558 -0.91 -2.78 -17.21
N ASN A 559 0.14 -3.50 -17.61
CA ASN A 559 1.44 -2.90 -17.92
C ASN A 559 1.52 -2.63 -19.41
N ILE A 560 1.27 -1.39 -19.79
CA ILE A 560 1.34 -0.96 -21.19
C ILE A 560 2.79 -1.03 -21.72
N GLY A 561 3.76 -1.02 -20.83
CA GLY A 561 5.17 -1.17 -21.18
C GLY A 561 5.67 -0.10 -22.14
N GLN A 562 6.65 -0.47 -22.96
CA GLN A 562 7.17 0.36 -24.03
C GLN A 562 6.44 0.05 -25.37
N ALA A 563 5.09 0.11 -25.34
CA ALA A 563 4.27 -0.26 -26.49
C ALA A 563 4.60 0.53 -27.76
N SER A 564 4.90 1.83 -27.66
CA SER A 564 5.31 2.70 -28.76
C SER A 564 6.82 2.72 -29.02
N GLY A 565 7.53 1.71 -28.49
CA GLY A 565 8.97 1.55 -28.68
C GLY A 565 9.83 2.32 -27.67
N SER A 566 10.99 1.72 -27.40
CA SER A 566 12.09 2.34 -26.66
C SER A 566 13.37 2.15 -27.46
N PHE A 567 14.08 3.24 -27.76
CA PHE A 567 15.24 3.22 -28.62
C PHE A 567 16.42 3.93 -27.94
N GLY A 568 17.53 3.22 -27.82
CA GLY A 568 18.77 3.69 -27.24
C GLY A 568 19.82 3.98 -28.29
N PHE A 569 20.53 5.08 -28.10
CA PHE A 569 21.61 5.54 -28.99
C PHE A 569 22.88 5.76 -28.19
N THR A 570 23.96 5.16 -28.70
CA THR A 570 25.32 5.42 -28.22
C THR A 570 26.15 6.00 -29.34
N ARG A 571 27.37 6.41 -29.02
CA ARG A 571 28.32 6.83 -30.04
C ARG A 571 28.91 5.70 -30.89
N GLY A 572 28.61 4.43 -30.55
CA GLY A 572 29.27 3.24 -31.09
C GLY A 572 29.25 3.14 -32.62
N PHE A 573 28.10 3.39 -33.23
CA PHE A 573 27.98 3.35 -34.71
C PHE A 573 28.67 4.53 -35.42
N THR A 574 28.90 5.64 -34.73
CA THR A 574 29.53 6.84 -35.31
C THR A 574 30.94 7.11 -34.84
N SER A 575 31.53 6.21 -34.05
CA SER A 575 32.94 6.22 -33.63
C SER A 575 33.77 5.25 -34.49
N ILE A 576 35.09 5.25 -34.35
CA ILE A 576 35.93 4.14 -34.78
C ILE A 576 35.49 2.89 -34.00
N PRO A 577 35.35 1.70 -34.66
CA PRO A 577 34.89 0.48 -34.01
C PRO A 577 35.70 0.08 -32.76
N ASN A 578 35.14 -0.82 -31.94
CA ASN A 578 35.72 -1.32 -30.70
C ASN A 578 36.10 -0.27 -29.67
N GLY A 579 35.22 0.74 -29.49
CA GLY A 579 35.36 1.78 -28.47
C GLY A 579 36.39 2.87 -28.84
N GLY A 580 36.79 2.92 -30.12
CA GLY A 580 37.76 3.92 -30.63
C GLY A 580 37.28 5.39 -30.49
N ALA A 581 38.10 6.31 -30.96
CA ALA A 581 37.82 7.75 -30.86
C ALA A 581 36.63 8.21 -31.70
N GLY A 582 36.12 9.38 -31.38
CA GLY A 582 34.99 10.02 -32.11
C GLY A 582 33.61 9.48 -31.74
N GLY A 583 32.68 9.78 -32.61
CA GLY A 583 31.28 9.39 -32.48
C GLY A 583 30.47 10.28 -31.54
N ASN A 584 29.16 10.33 -31.80
CA ASN A 584 28.20 11.10 -31.00
C ASN A 584 26.82 10.41 -31.04
N GLU A 585 26.14 10.39 -29.92
CA GLU A 585 24.85 9.73 -29.72
C GLU A 585 23.75 10.35 -30.61
N LEU A 586 23.80 11.66 -30.79
CA LEU A 586 22.85 12.40 -31.64
C LEU A 586 23.12 12.14 -33.14
N ALA A 587 24.38 11.96 -33.52
CA ALA A 587 24.75 11.55 -34.87
C ALA A 587 24.23 10.15 -35.18
N SER A 588 24.30 9.21 -34.20
CA SER A 588 23.68 7.89 -34.32
C SER A 588 22.16 7.97 -34.45
N LEU A 589 21.50 8.84 -33.67
CA LEU A 589 20.06 9.12 -33.79
C LEU A 589 19.70 9.67 -35.19
N LEU A 590 20.45 10.64 -35.69
CA LEU A 590 20.24 11.19 -37.02
C LEU A 590 20.42 10.18 -38.16
N LEU A 591 21.36 9.26 -38.00
CA LEU A 591 21.55 8.16 -38.95
C LEU A 591 20.51 7.03 -38.79
N GLY A 592 19.66 7.09 -37.75
CA GLY A 592 18.76 6.01 -37.38
C GLY A 592 19.48 4.74 -36.93
N ALA A 593 20.76 4.82 -36.58
CA ALA A 593 21.62 3.71 -36.15
C ALA A 593 21.38 3.42 -34.67
N VAL A 594 20.39 2.60 -34.39
CA VAL A 594 19.91 2.25 -33.05
C VAL A 594 20.84 1.22 -32.42
N ASP A 595 21.29 1.47 -31.20
CA ASP A 595 22.14 0.55 -30.44
C ASP A 595 21.30 -0.50 -29.69
N SER A 596 20.18 -0.08 -29.13
CA SER A 596 19.18 -0.98 -28.53
C SER A 596 17.76 -0.50 -28.86
N GLY A 597 16.90 -1.41 -29.27
CA GLY A 597 15.50 -1.09 -29.58
C GLY A 597 14.56 -2.22 -29.18
N SER A 598 13.42 -1.89 -28.61
CA SER A 598 12.39 -2.89 -28.28
C SER A 598 11.00 -2.27 -28.27
N SER A 599 10.00 -3.11 -28.53
CA SER A 599 8.59 -2.81 -28.29
C SER A 599 7.94 -3.97 -27.54
N GLN A 600 6.98 -3.67 -26.67
CA GLN A 600 6.39 -4.65 -25.79
C GLN A 600 4.87 -4.71 -25.99
N LEU A 601 4.35 -5.94 -26.09
CA LEU A 601 2.93 -6.25 -26.01
C LEU A 601 2.69 -7.08 -24.74
N VAL A 602 1.78 -6.65 -23.87
CA VAL A 602 1.47 -7.34 -22.61
C VAL A 602 -0.04 -7.50 -22.51
N ALA A 603 -0.49 -8.72 -22.20
CA ALA A 603 -1.88 -8.96 -21.85
C ALA A 603 -2.15 -8.43 -20.42
N PRO A 604 -3.31 -7.79 -20.18
CA PRO A 604 -3.73 -7.46 -18.83
C PRO A 604 -3.88 -8.73 -17.99
N LEU A 605 -3.50 -8.66 -16.71
CA LEU A 605 -3.59 -9.77 -15.78
C LEU A 605 -4.52 -9.42 -14.62
N SER A 606 -5.36 -10.38 -14.22
CA SER A 606 -6.24 -10.29 -13.06
C SER A 606 -5.96 -11.44 -12.10
N VAL A 607 -5.04 -11.22 -11.15
CA VAL A 607 -4.63 -12.25 -10.20
C VAL A 607 -5.34 -12.11 -8.87
N PHE A 608 -5.57 -13.25 -8.19
CA PHE A 608 -6.22 -13.27 -6.89
C PHE A 608 -5.76 -14.44 -6.01
N VAL A 609 -6.03 -14.28 -4.71
CA VAL A 609 -5.82 -15.31 -3.69
C VAL A 609 -7.05 -15.34 -2.80
N ASN A 610 -7.56 -16.53 -2.49
CA ASN A 610 -8.57 -16.73 -1.47
C ASN A 610 -7.92 -17.26 -0.18
N TYR A 611 -8.24 -16.60 0.93
CA TYR A 611 -7.83 -16.98 2.25
C TYR A 611 -9.04 -17.36 3.11
N TYR A 612 -8.90 -18.43 3.86
CA TYR A 612 -9.89 -18.94 4.80
C TYR A 612 -9.23 -19.19 6.15
N GLY A 613 -9.77 -18.61 7.21
CA GLY A 613 -9.33 -18.83 8.57
C GLY A 613 -10.49 -19.21 9.48
N GLY A 614 -10.35 -20.25 10.27
CA GLY A 614 -11.31 -20.63 11.30
C GLY A 614 -10.63 -20.68 12.66
N TYR A 615 -11.29 -20.29 13.75
CA TYR A 615 -10.74 -20.35 15.08
C TYR A 615 -11.77 -20.74 16.15
N ALA A 616 -11.25 -21.26 17.28
CA ALA A 616 -11.98 -21.40 18.53
C ALA A 616 -11.04 -21.00 19.67
N GLN A 617 -11.57 -20.36 20.70
CA GLN A 617 -10.84 -19.93 21.88
C GLN A 617 -11.72 -20.04 23.13
N ASP A 618 -11.11 -20.38 24.24
CA ASP A 618 -11.71 -20.31 25.57
C ASP A 618 -10.84 -19.45 26.49
N ASP A 619 -11.45 -18.42 27.07
CA ASP A 619 -10.86 -17.59 28.11
C ASP A 619 -11.43 -18.08 29.47
N PHE A 620 -10.76 -19.04 30.09
CA PHE A 620 -11.19 -19.72 31.29
C PHE A 620 -10.70 -19.00 32.56
N ARG A 621 -11.62 -18.47 33.34
CA ARG A 621 -11.31 -17.85 34.64
C ARG A 621 -11.18 -18.92 35.71
N LEU A 622 -9.95 -19.46 35.93
CA LEU A 622 -9.68 -20.51 36.88
C LEU A 622 -9.94 -20.03 38.32
N SER A 623 -9.53 -18.79 38.63
CA SER A 623 -9.79 -18.10 39.91
C SER A 623 -10.01 -16.61 39.70
N GLN A 624 -10.31 -15.86 40.76
CA GLN A 624 -10.42 -14.39 40.68
C GLN A 624 -9.13 -13.71 40.19
N LYS A 625 -7.96 -14.35 40.40
CA LYS A 625 -6.64 -13.81 40.03
C LYS A 625 -5.99 -14.47 38.82
N LEU A 626 -6.52 -15.59 38.30
CA LEU A 626 -5.88 -16.34 37.23
C LEU A 626 -6.87 -16.65 36.10
N THR A 627 -6.53 -16.16 34.95
CA THR A 627 -7.20 -16.52 33.69
C THR A 627 -6.25 -17.31 32.80
N LEU A 628 -6.74 -18.40 32.22
CA LEU A 628 -6.05 -19.21 31.22
C LEU A 628 -6.74 -19.02 29.86
N ASN A 629 -5.94 -18.89 28.81
CA ASN A 629 -6.43 -18.72 27.45
C ASN A 629 -6.00 -19.90 26.60
N PHE A 630 -6.93 -20.57 25.95
CA PHE A 630 -6.69 -21.68 25.02
C PHE A 630 -7.30 -21.36 23.68
N GLY A 631 -6.50 -21.36 22.64
CA GLY A 631 -6.97 -21.05 21.29
C GLY A 631 -6.43 -22.02 20.25
N LEU A 632 -7.21 -22.27 19.22
CA LEU A 632 -6.77 -22.97 18.02
C LEU A 632 -7.26 -22.18 16.81
N ARG A 633 -6.36 -21.95 15.86
CA ARG A 633 -6.68 -21.36 14.55
C ARG A 633 -6.23 -22.31 13.45
N TYR A 634 -7.06 -22.49 12.47
CA TYR A 634 -6.71 -23.14 11.21
C TYR A 634 -6.72 -22.09 10.09
N GLU A 635 -5.71 -22.12 9.22
CA GLU A 635 -5.58 -21.20 8.10
C GLU A 635 -5.35 -21.96 6.79
N TYR A 636 -6.07 -21.57 5.76
CA TYR A 636 -5.86 -22.06 4.41
C TYR A 636 -5.81 -20.89 3.44
N GLU A 637 -4.67 -20.70 2.79
CA GLU A 637 -4.45 -19.67 1.77
C GLU A 637 -4.14 -20.37 0.45
N GLN A 638 -4.96 -20.13 -0.56
CA GLN A 638 -4.77 -20.69 -1.88
C GLN A 638 -3.50 -20.11 -2.52
N GLY A 639 -2.91 -20.84 -3.47
CA GLY A 639 -1.90 -20.31 -4.34
C GLY A 639 -2.47 -19.22 -5.25
N LEU A 640 -1.57 -18.36 -5.77
CA LEU A 640 -1.95 -17.31 -6.70
C LEU A 640 -2.64 -17.91 -7.94
N GLN A 641 -3.77 -17.35 -8.31
CA GLN A 641 -4.55 -17.69 -9.51
C GLN A 641 -4.71 -16.45 -10.38
N GLU A 642 -4.84 -16.68 -11.67
CA GLU A 642 -5.26 -15.66 -12.62
C GLU A 642 -6.68 -16.00 -13.10
N ARG A 643 -7.52 -14.99 -13.30
CA ARG A 643 -8.97 -15.13 -13.56
C ARG A 643 -9.29 -15.96 -14.80
N ASP A 644 -8.53 -15.75 -15.87
CA ASP A 644 -8.73 -16.37 -17.19
C ASP A 644 -7.67 -17.44 -17.49
N ASN A 645 -6.92 -17.88 -16.45
CA ASN A 645 -5.78 -18.80 -16.52
C ASN A 645 -4.61 -18.30 -17.38
N GLN A 646 -4.52 -16.99 -17.62
CA GLN A 646 -3.43 -16.39 -18.39
C GLN A 646 -2.16 -16.22 -17.54
N ILE A 647 -1.72 -17.32 -16.93
CA ILE A 647 -0.53 -17.35 -16.08
C ILE A 647 0.23 -18.66 -16.27
N THR A 648 1.55 -18.60 -16.18
CA THR A 648 2.40 -19.79 -16.13
C THR A 648 2.53 -20.28 -14.70
N VAL A 649 2.45 -21.59 -14.50
CA VAL A 649 2.44 -22.25 -13.19
C VAL A 649 3.63 -23.15 -12.93
N GLY A 650 4.50 -23.32 -13.94
CA GLY A 650 5.68 -24.15 -13.81
C GLY A 650 6.55 -24.16 -15.06
N PHE A 651 7.60 -25.00 -15.01
CA PHE A 651 8.50 -25.26 -16.10
C PHE A 651 8.80 -26.76 -16.16
N ASP A 652 8.66 -27.38 -17.36
CA ASP A 652 9.04 -28.75 -17.62
C ASP A 652 10.41 -28.78 -18.31
N PRO A 653 11.48 -29.18 -17.62
CA PRO A 653 12.83 -29.24 -18.21
C PRO A 653 12.99 -30.35 -19.27
N THR A 654 12.02 -31.26 -19.38
CA THR A 654 12.08 -32.41 -20.28
C THR A 654 11.30 -32.21 -21.58
N ALA A 655 10.38 -31.26 -21.61
CA ALA A 655 9.59 -30.94 -22.79
C ALA A 655 10.49 -30.59 -23.98
N VAL A 656 10.14 -31.07 -25.18
CA VAL A 656 10.86 -30.71 -26.41
C VAL A 656 10.51 -29.27 -26.77
N PHE A 657 11.50 -28.39 -26.83
CA PHE A 657 11.28 -27.03 -27.23
C PHE A 657 10.83 -26.94 -28.70
N PRO A 658 9.77 -26.17 -29.03
CA PRO A 658 9.21 -26.19 -30.39
C PRO A 658 10.19 -25.78 -31.50
N VAL A 659 11.16 -24.92 -31.16
CA VAL A 659 12.19 -24.47 -32.10
C VAL A 659 13.49 -25.20 -31.78
N GLN A 660 13.96 -26.02 -32.75
CA GLN A 660 15.19 -26.78 -32.62
C GLN A 660 16.26 -26.15 -33.51
N PRO A 661 17.26 -25.44 -32.98
CA PRO A 661 18.40 -24.96 -33.79
C PRO A 661 19.18 -26.11 -34.39
N ALA A 662 19.74 -25.91 -35.58
CA ALA A 662 20.52 -26.93 -36.25
C ALA A 662 21.71 -27.44 -35.40
N GLY A 663 21.80 -28.75 -35.17
CA GLY A 663 22.84 -29.38 -34.37
C GLY A 663 22.65 -29.31 -32.85
N MET A 664 21.51 -28.79 -32.36
CA MET A 664 21.20 -28.70 -30.92
C MET A 664 19.87 -29.38 -30.62
N SER A 665 19.80 -30.09 -29.48
CA SER A 665 18.54 -30.60 -28.94
C SER A 665 18.16 -29.74 -27.75
N VAL A 666 17.27 -28.76 -27.95
CA VAL A 666 16.80 -27.87 -26.92
C VAL A 666 15.59 -28.47 -26.23
N LYS A 667 15.66 -28.54 -24.89
CA LYS A 667 14.55 -28.97 -24.02
C LYS A 667 14.14 -27.85 -23.06
N GLY A 668 12.91 -27.91 -22.66
CA GLY A 668 12.28 -27.00 -21.69
C GLY A 668 11.02 -26.41 -22.27
N GLY A 669 9.99 -26.37 -21.44
CA GLY A 669 8.69 -25.77 -21.80
C GLY A 669 8.01 -25.12 -20.59
N LEU A 670 7.28 -24.04 -20.83
CA LEU A 670 6.42 -23.43 -19.81
C LEU A 670 5.18 -24.31 -19.61
N ILE A 671 4.73 -24.41 -18.37
CA ILE A 671 3.47 -25.05 -18.00
C ILE A 671 2.45 -23.97 -17.76
N PHE A 672 1.40 -23.96 -18.55
CA PHE A 672 0.33 -22.97 -18.46
C PHE A 672 -0.81 -23.45 -17.56
N ALA A 673 -1.43 -22.51 -16.84
CA ALA A 673 -2.51 -22.81 -15.91
C ALA A 673 -3.69 -23.51 -16.60
N GLY A 674 -4.13 -24.67 -16.06
CA GLY A 674 -5.27 -25.42 -16.56
C GLY A 674 -5.06 -26.15 -17.90
N VAL A 675 -3.90 -26.07 -18.53
CA VAL A 675 -3.59 -26.76 -19.79
C VAL A 675 -3.05 -28.17 -19.48
N ASP A 676 -3.51 -29.18 -20.21
CA ASP A 676 -3.12 -30.59 -20.08
C ASP A 676 -3.15 -31.13 -18.64
N GLY A 677 -4.15 -30.68 -17.84
CA GLY A 677 -4.29 -31.09 -16.45
C GLY A 677 -3.35 -30.40 -15.47
N ALA A 678 -2.60 -29.39 -15.90
CA ALA A 678 -1.77 -28.56 -15.02
C ALA A 678 -2.64 -27.80 -13.98
N PRO A 679 -2.10 -27.50 -12.79
CA PRO A 679 -2.82 -26.74 -11.79
C PRO A 679 -3.15 -25.32 -12.29
N THR A 680 -4.25 -24.75 -11.77
CA THR A 680 -4.59 -23.33 -12.03
C THR A 680 -3.91 -22.38 -11.05
N GLN A 681 -3.19 -22.92 -10.06
CA GLN A 681 -2.51 -22.17 -9.02
C GLN A 681 -1.00 -22.21 -9.22
N GLN A 682 -0.34 -21.07 -9.08
CA GLN A 682 1.12 -20.94 -9.22
C GLN A 682 1.89 -21.66 -8.11
N THR A 683 1.29 -21.75 -6.91
CA THR A 683 1.89 -22.41 -5.75
C THR A 683 0.90 -23.37 -5.12
N ARG A 684 1.42 -24.46 -4.54
CA ARG A 684 0.58 -25.40 -3.78
C ARG A 684 0.23 -24.81 -2.42
N ALA A 685 -1.07 -24.76 -2.12
CA ALA A 685 -1.56 -24.35 -0.82
C ALA A 685 -1.17 -25.38 0.26
N GLN A 686 -0.64 -24.89 1.37
CA GLN A 686 -0.40 -25.71 2.55
C GLN A 686 -1.71 -25.95 3.31
N LYS A 687 -2.01 -27.22 3.64
CA LYS A 687 -3.25 -27.62 4.30
C LYS A 687 -3.09 -27.91 5.79
N ASN A 688 -1.90 -27.79 6.34
CA ASN A 688 -1.54 -28.13 7.72
C ASN A 688 -1.26 -26.93 8.61
N LYS A 689 -1.78 -25.77 8.25
CA LYS A 689 -1.58 -24.53 9.01
C LYS A 689 -2.48 -24.47 10.25
N PHE A 690 -2.17 -25.25 11.26
CA PHE A 690 -2.79 -25.16 12.57
C PHE A 690 -1.96 -24.25 13.48
N GLY A 691 -2.63 -23.32 14.16
CA GLY A 691 -2.02 -22.33 15.04
C GLY A 691 -2.57 -22.45 16.46
N PRO A 692 -2.10 -23.41 17.28
CA PRO A 692 -2.45 -23.48 18.70
C PRO A 692 -1.88 -22.27 19.44
N ARG A 693 -2.62 -21.79 20.45
CA ARG A 693 -2.24 -20.68 21.32
C ARG A 693 -2.62 -21.01 22.75
N ILE A 694 -1.70 -20.78 23.65
CA ILE A 694 -1.89 -20.99 25.09
C ILE A 694 -1.35 -19.78 25.80
N GLY A 695 -2.10 -19.24 26.75
CA GLY A 695 -1.68 -18.09 27.53
C GLY A 695 -2.24 -18.09 28.94
N PHE A 696 -1.68 -17.26 29.78
CA PHE A 696 -2.17 -16.99 31.11
C PHE A 696 -2.02 -15.52 31.50
N ALA A 697 -2.92 -15.03 32.33
CA ALA A 697 -2.84 -13.74 32.99
C ALA A 697 -3.06 -13.95 34.49
N TYR A 698 -2.04 -13.64 35.32
CA TYR A 698 -2.09 -13.76 36.76
C TYR A 698 -1.99 -12.40 37.43
N GLN A 699 -3.07 -11.98 38.10
CA GLN A 699 -3.10 -10.75 38.88
C GLN A 699 -2.45 -10.98 40.23
N TYR A 700 -1.17 -10.59 40.36
CA TYR A 700 -0.44 -10.68 41.62
C TYR A 700 -1.04 -9.75 42.71
N ASN A 701 -1.32 -8.50 42.31
CA ASN A 701 -2.01 -7.49 43.12
C ASN A 701 -2.74 -6.50 42.19
N ASP A 702 -3.38 -5.46 42.76
CA ASP A 702 -4.17 -4.46 42.00
C ASP A 702 -3.34 -3.59 41.04
N LYS A 703 -2.01 -3.65 41.13
CA LYS A 703 -1.08 -2.86 40.29
C LYS A 703 -0.18 -3.72 39.42
N THR A 704 -0.22 -5.05 39.57
CA THR A 704 0.73 -5.97 38.90
C THR A 704 0.03 -7.18 38.33
N THR A 705 0.12 -7.37 37.03
CA THR A 705 -0.31 -8.58 36.33
C THR A 705 0.87 -9.21 35.61
N ILE A 706 1.06 -10.51 35.78
CA ILE A 706 2.06 -11.33 35.09
C ILE A 706 1.34 -12.07 33.96
N ARG A 707 1.84 -11.92 32.73
CA ARG A 707 1.29 -12.56 31.54
C ARG A 707 2.35 -13.36 30.83
N GLY A 708 1.93 -14.45 30.23
CA GLY A 708 2.79 -15.26 29.39
C GLY A 708 1.97 -16.09 28.43
N GLY A 709 2.60 -16.53 27.35
CA GLY A 709 1.93 -17.37 26.38
C GLY A 709 2.87 -17.94 25.35
N TYR A 710 2.34 -18.89 24.59
CA TYR A 710 2.98 -19.50 23.44
C TYR A 710 1.96 -19.70 22.34
N GLY A 711 2.39 -19.48 21.07
CA GLY A 711 1.52 -19.71 19.93
C GLY A 711 2.30 -19.97 18.66
N ILE A 712 1.68 -20.73 17.75
CA ILE A 712 2.15 -20.89 16.37
C ILE A 712 1.35 -19.92 15.49
N LEU A 713 2.07 -19.08 14.75
CA LEU A 713 1.54 -18.05 13.90
C LEU A 713 1.98 -18.30 12.47
N TRP A 714 1.10 -18.03 11.52
CA TRP A 714 1.38 -18.21 10.11
C TRP A 714 1.45 -16.86 9.41
N ALA A 715 2.64 -16.48 8.96
CA ALA A 715 2.82 -15.30 8.14
C ALA A 715 2.06 -15.45 6.80
N PRO A 716 1.54 -14.35 6.24
CA PRO A 716 0.93 -14.37 4.92
C PRO A 716 1.94 -14.80 3.87
N ALA A 717 1.49 -15.50 2.83
CA ALA A 717 2.28 -15.61 1.63
C ALA A 717 2.40 -14.22 1.01
N ILE A 718 3.64 -13.74 0.85
CA ILE A 718 3.93 -12.47 0.19
C ILE A 718 4.12 -12.81 -1.28
N PHE A 719 3.11 -12.50 -2.08
CA PHE A 719 3.24 -12.59 -3.54
C PHE A 719 3.99 -11.36 -4.03
N SER A 720 4.93 -11.56 -4.96
CA SER A 720 5.65 -10.45 -5.60
C SER A 720 4.66 -9.44 -6.16
N LEU A 721 4.98 -8.16 -5.99
CA LEU A 721 4.08 -7.05 -6.32
C LEU A 721 3.92 -6.81 -7.83
N GLY A 722 4.59 -7.60 -8.65
CA GLY A 722 4.44 -7.55 -10.10
C GLY A 722 4.27 -8.95 -10.67
N PRO A 723 3.19 -9.24 -11.37
CA PRO A 723 3.01 -10.53 -12.04
C PRO A 723 4.04 -10.78 -13.13
N THR A 724 4.86 -9.79 -13.44
CA THR A 724 5.88 -9.81 -14.50
C THR A 724 7.30 -9.98 -13.99
N VAL A 725 7.56 -9.93 -12.65
CA VAL A 725 8.92 -9.68 -12.17
C VAL A 725 9.61 -10.94 -11.70
N ASP A 726 8.93 -11.82 -10.97
CA ASP A 726 9.60 -12.97 -10.36
C ASP A 726 8.84 -14.27 -10.63
N GLY A 727 9.51 -15.21 -11.25
CA GLY A 727 8.96 -16.50 -11.57
C GLY A 727 8.29 -16.54 -12.95
N TYR A 728 7.38 -17.47 -13.13
CA TYR A 728 6.81 -17.78 -14.44
C TYR A 728 5.76 -16.75 -14.90
N GLY A 729 4.95 -16.21 -14.00
CA GLY A 729 4.03 -15.09 -14.18
C GLY A 729 3.41 -14.97 -15.57
N ALA A 730 3.63 -13.83 -16.21
CA ALA A 730 3.10 -13.50 -17.53
C ALA A 730 3.93 -14.05 -18.71
N LEU A 731 4.94 -14.88 -18.46
CA LEU A 731 5.71 -15.51 -19.54
C LEU A 731 4.79 -16.30 -20.47
N GLY A 732 4.90 -16.05 -21.79
CA GLY A 732 3.98 -16.59 -22.79
C GLY A 732 2.76 -15.71 -23.07
N PHE A 733 2.37 -14.82 -22.13
CA PHE A 733 1.27 -13.84 -22.29
C PHE A 733 1.77 -12.41 -22.52
N ALA A 734 3.09 -12.24 -22.55
CA ALA A 734 3.75 -11.00 -22.93
C ALA A 734 4.78 -11.30 -24.03
N ALA A 735 4.93 -10.40 -24.96
CA ALA A 735 5.93 -10.47 -26.00
C ALA A 735 6.76 -9.19 -26.04
N VAL A 736 8.08 -9.35 -26.10
CA VAL A 736 9.02 -8.26 -26.35
C VAL A 736 9.68 -8.51 -27.69
N THR A 737 9.45 -7.58 -28.62
CA THR A 737 10.14 -7.59 -29.91
C THR A 737 11.40 -6.76 -29.77
N ASN A 738 12.55 -7.41 -29.85
CA ASN A 738 13.83 -6.72 -29.89
C ASN A 738 14.20 -6.38 -31.32
N MET A 739 14.70 -5.17 -31.52
CA MET A 739 15.22 -4.71 -32.80
C MET A 739 16.54 -5.46 -33.11
N VAL A 740 16.68 -5.94 -34.30
CA VAL A 740 17.97 -6.43 -34.79
C VAL A 740 18.80 -5.22 -35.18
N THR A 741 19.64 -4.75 -34.29
CA THR A 741 20.42 -3.52 -34.47
C THR A 741 21.67 -3.76 -35.31
N THR A 742 22.22 -4.96 -35.27
CA THR A 742 23.44 -5.34 -36.01
C THR A 742 23.47 -6.88 -36.26
N LEU A 743 24.18 -7.30 -37.28
CA LEU A 743 24.45 -8.73 -37.61
C LEU A 743 25.94 -9.08 -37.56
N ASP A 744 26.80 -8.11 -37.31
CA ASP A 744 28.26 -8.22 -37.34
C ASP A 744 28.95 -7.71 -36.07
N GLY A 745 28.26 -7.83 -34.92
CA GLY A 745 28.82 -7.49 -33.62
C GLY A 745 28.97 -6.01 -33.38
N GLY A 746 28.09 -5.17 -33.95
CA GLY A 746 28.08 -3.69 -33.74
C GLY A 746 28.92 -2.93 -34.76
N LEU A 747 29.33 -3.58 -35.81
CA LEU A 747 30.13 -2.90 -36.84
C LEU A 747 29.29 -2.08 -37.81
N THR A 748 28.18 -2.67 -38.29
CA THR A 748 27.23 -1.95 -39.14
C THR A 748 25.80 -2.06 -38.62
N PRO A 749 24.94 -1.02 -38.82
CA PRO A 749 23.53 -1.10 -38.49
C PRO A 749 22.82 -2.10 -39.45
N ALA A 750 22.00 -3.02 -38.91
CA ALA A 750 21.18 -3.95 -39.67
C ALA A 750 19.80 -3.34 -40.00
N ASN A 751 19.08 -2.89 -39.00
CA ASN A 751 17.83 -2.15 -39.16
C ASN A 751 18.03 -0.70 -38.72
N PHE A 752 17.17 0.19 -39.23
CA PHE A 752 17.20 1.62 -38.92
C PHE A 752 15.94 2.04 -38.17
N LEU A 753 16.03 3.16 -37.48
CA LEU A 753 14.95 3.70 -36.65
C LEU A 753 13.63 3.88 -37.41
N SER A 754 13.67 4.29 -38.68
CA SER A 754 12.48 4.45 -39.52
C SER A 754 11.73 3.13 -39.79
N ASN A 755 12.43 2.00 -39.76
CA ASN A 755 11.84 0.66 -39.88
C ASN A 755 12.48 -0.30 -38.87
N PRO A 756 12.19 -0.14 -37.54
CA PRO A 756 12.89 -0.87 -36.51
C PRO A 756 12.52 -2.35 -36.44
N PHE A 757 11.31 -2.69 -36.88
CA PHE A 757 10.73 -4.04 -36.85
C PHE A 757 10.14 -4.40 -38.24
N PRO A 758 10.98 -4.70 -39.22
CA PRO A 758 10.51 -4.95 -40.58
C PRO A 758 9.56 -6.14 -40.72
N ASN A 759 9.65 -7.11 -39.80
CA ASN A 759 8.78 -8.30 -39.75
C ASN A 759 7.55 -8.12 -38.84
N GLY A 760 7.30 -6.89 -38.34
CA GLY A 760 6.24 -6.61 -37.38
C GLY A 760 6.62 -6.94 -35.94
N LEU A 761 5.65 -6.79 -35.03
CA LEU A 761 5.82 -7.08 -33.63
C LEU A 761 5.43 -8.52 -33.29
N LEU A 762 6.20 -9.16 -32.42
CA LEU A 762 5.88 -10.48 -31.86
C LEU A 762 4.57 -10.35 -31.07
N ARG A 763 3.69 -11.29 -31.23
CA ARG A 763 2.46 -11.40 -30.43
C ARG A 763 2.63 -12.48 -29.37
N PRO A 764 2.06 -12.31 -28.17
CA PRO A 764 1.92 -13.40 -27.24
C PRO A 764 1.21 -14.59 -27.89
N THR A 765 1.69 -15.80 -27.66
CA THR A 765 1.18 -17.03 -28.28
C THR A 765 0.26 -17.78 -27.32
#